data_04b33948c349657674b48380bfe26da1
#
_entry.id   04b33948c349657674b48380bfe26da1
#
_cell.length_a   1.000
_cell.length_b   1.000
_cell.length_c   1.000
_cell.angle_alpha   90.00
_cell.angle_beta   90.00
_cell.angle_gamma   90.00
#
_symmetry.space_group_name_H-M   'P 1'
#
loop_
_entity.id
_entity.type
_entity.pdbx_description
1 polymer ?
#
loop_
_entity_poly.entity_id
_entity_poly.type
_entity_poly.pdbx_seq_one_letter_code
_entity_poly.pdbx_strand_id
1 'polypeptide(L)'
;LAARWFAWGGDDGPRPTRGPTLSLYCQGLNQSSHGTANNASLINLHLATGQIGRPGAGPFSLTGQPNAMGGREVGGLANLLSAHRDLANPVHRAEVAQLWGVQRVPEQPGKTAVEMFQAAADGEIKALWIACTNPAQSMPDQSTVRRALERAELVVVQEAFADTETCAYADLILPATTWGEKEGTVTNSERRITRVRAAVPAPGQARHDWQIVVDLAQRLLAQPDIAQRCGGLRMDYASAQDIWLEHRESTRGRDLDITGMSYEQLDQQPLQWPMPEGRLEGKARLYDDGVFPTANGRARFAALPYEPVAEPTDTRWPFAFTSGRLRDQWHGMSRTGLVPQLFGHVPEPQVQLHPTDMQSLQLQEGDLVHVTSRRGSLVVAASASEDVAAGQAFMAMHWGQAYLSGRSHRNTPLAGVNTVTSPAYCPKSKQPELKHAAVKILKADLPWRLLAVGWFERGVAIEQMRLLRTHMQRFEFASCVAFADPDSQASRQGVLFRVASSEAPPLDAVLALEHLMGITPQGGLRYVDARPVHLRSLRLSPSADGQDSQLDAFILAGDTRAEVWLKQLLQTSQPVRALGRRLLMTGHEPPLPMVSAGQVVCSCVGVRDQAIQDFLARTPGSETSQLDQLQSHLKCGTQCGSCVPQLKRMIRLTPQPENSHG
;
A
#
# COMPACT_ATOMS: atom_id res chain seq x y z
N LEU A 1 11.28 -27.05 15.32
CA LEU A 1 10.39 -26.03 14.73
C LEU A 1 9.01 -26.61 14.42
N ALA A 2 8.90 -27.74 13.69
CA ALA A 2 7.62 -28.37 13.37
C ALA A 2 6.82 -28.76 14.64
N ALA A 3 7.46 -29.30 15.68
CA ALA A 3 6.82 -29.65 16.95
C ALA A 3 6.27 -28.41 17.69
N ARG A 4 6.95 -27.25 17.60
CA ARG A 4 6.47 -25.98 18.18
C ARG A 4 5.34 -25.33 17.35
N TRP A 5 5.36 -25.50 16.05
CA TRP A 5 4.36 -24.93 15.14
C TRP A 5 3.02 -25.65 15.19
N PHE A 6 3.03 -26.97 15.44
CA PHE A 6 1.82 -27.77 15.44
C PHE A 6 1.42 -28.20 16.86
N ALA A 7 1.62 -27.31 17.84
CA ALA A 7 1.25 -27.41 19.24
C ALA A 7 1.15 -28.87 19.72
N TRP A 8 2.24 -29.39 20.27
CA TRP A 8 2.19 -30.56 21.09
C TRP A 8 1.37 -30.17 22.33
N GLY A 9 0.10 -30.51 22.34
CA GLY A 9 -0.72 -30.39 23.53
C GLY A 9 -0.09 -31.25 24.59
N GLY A 10 0.22 -30.62 25.70
CA GLY A 10 0.90 -30.97 26.88
C GLY A 10 0.93 -32.43 27.38
N ASP A 11 1.81 -32.56 28.25
CA ASP A 11 2.22 -33.68 29.10
C ASP A 11 1.33 -34.91 29.22
N ASP A 12 2.03 -36.06 29.20
CA ASP A 12 1.65 -37.34 29.81
C ASP A 12 0.57 -38.19 29.16
N GLY A 13 0.78 -38.52 27.87
CA GLY A 13 0.05 -39.60 27.25
C GLY A 13 0.76 -40.20 26.02
N PRO A 14 0.53 -41.47 25.67
CA PRO A 14 1.24 -42.17 24.59
C PRO A 14 0.99 -41.65 23.16
N ARG A 15 0.15 -40.62 22.96
CA ARG A 15 -0.01 -39.85 21.71
C ARG A 15 -0.42 -38.43 22.06
N PRO A 16 0.45 -37.42 21.82
CA PRO A 16 0.07 -36.02 21.98
C PRO A 16 -1.09 -35.69 21.04
N THR A 17 -2.19 -35.21 21.60
CA THR A 17 -3.32 -34.67 20.82
C THR A 17 -2.86 -33.36 20.14
N ARG A 18 -2.76 -33.34 18.83
CA ARG A 18 -2.39 -32.16 18.08
C ARG A 18 -3.48 -31.11 18.21
N GLY A 19 -3.15 -29.97 18.80
CA GLY A 19 -4.03 -28.80 18.87
C GLY A 19 -4.34 -28.20 17.48
N PRO A 20 -5.41 -27.39 17.35
CA PRO A 20 -5.69 -26.68 16.11
C PRO A 20 -4.59 -25.63 15.84
N THR A 21 -4.09 -25.61 14.61
CA THR A 21 -3.06 -24.66 14.18
C THR A 21 -3.54 -23.89 12.95
N LEU A 22 -3.56 -22.56 13.05
CA LEU A 22 -3.89 -21.66 11.97
C LEU A 22 -2.61 -20.96 11.49
N SER A 23 -2.28 -21.11 10.20
CA SER A 23 -1.16 -20.39 9.58
C SER A 23 -1.68 -19.20 8.79
N LEU A 24 -1.41 -18.00 9.29
CA LEU A 24 -1.75 -16.75 8.63
C LEU A 24 -0.61 -16.34 7.69
N TYR A 25 -0.91 -16.09 6.41
CA TYR A 25 0.08 -15.70 5.42
C TYR A 25 -0.46 -14.67 4.43
N CYS A 26 0.43 -14.00 3.71
CA CYS A 26 0.06 -12.99 2.72
C CYS A 26 1.13 -12.92 1.61
N GLN A 27 1.38 -11.74 1.10
CA GLN A 27 2.21 -11.49 -0.08
C GLN A 27 3.68 -11.91 0.08
N GLY A 28 4.18 -12.11 1.29
CA GLY A 28 5.50 -12.68 1.52
C GLY A 28 5.68 -14.08 0.91
N LEU A 29 4.63 -14.91 0.91
CA LEU A 29 4.61 -16.19 0.20
C LEU A 29 4.20 -16.04 -1.27
N ASN A 30 3.19 -15.18 -1.55
CA ASN A 30 2.55 -15.11 -2.86
C ASN A 30 3.40 -14.39 -3.91
N GLN A 31 4.04 -13.26 -3.53
CA GLN A 31 4.83 -12.40 -4.43
C GLN A 31 6.30 -12.84 -4.48
N SER A 32 6.50 -14.06 -4.93
CA SER A 32 7.78 -14.72 -5.11
C SER A 32 7.82 -15.43 -6.45
N SER A 33 9.01 -15.57 -7.03
CA SER A 33 9.24 -16.43 -8.21
C SER A 33 8.84 -17.90 -7.98
N HIS A 34 8.62 -18.30 -6.73
CA HIS A 34 8.16 -19.63 -6.31
C HIS A 34 6.87 -19.58 -5.49
N GLY A 35 6.04 -18.56 -5.66
CA GLY A 35 4.86 -18.32 -4.85
C GLY A 35 3.90 -19.51 -4.78
N THR A 36 3.66 -20.20 -5.90
CA THR A 36 2.83 -21.41 -5.92
C THR A 36 3.43 -22.53 -5.08
N ALA A 37 4.75 -22.76 -5.20
CA ALA A 37 5.45 -23.80 -4.44
C ALA A 37 5.45 -23.50 -2.94
N ASN A 38 5.69 -22.27 -2.54
CA ASN A 38 5.64 -21.82 -1.15
C ASN A 38 4.27 -22.08 -0.52
N ASN A 39 3.18 -21.72 -1.21
CA ASN A 39 1.82 -21.94 -0.75
C ASN A 39 1.48 -23.44 -0.68
N ALA A 40 1.84 -24.22 -1.69
CA ALA A 40 1.59 -25.66 -1.70
C ALA A 40 2.37 -26.38 -0.60
N SER A 41 3.59 -25.96 -0.28
CA SER A 41 4.36 -26.49 0.87
C SER A 41 3.66 -26.23 2.20
N LEU A 42 3.10 -25.04 2.38
CA LEU A 42 2.29 -24.72 3.58
C LEU A 42 1.02 -25.57 3.64
N ILE A 43 0.33 -25.75 2.52
CA ILE A 43 -0.87 -26.61 2.44
C ILE A 43 -0.49 -28.07 2.74
N ASN A 44 0.61 -28.60 2.17
CA ASN A 44 1.12 -29.93 2.46
C ASN A 44 1.34 -30.15 3.96
N LEU A 45 1.91 -29.16 4.62
CA LEU A 45 2.17 -29.22 6.06
C LEU A 45 0.86 -29.36 6.87
N HIS A 46 -0.16 -28.59 6.50
CA HIS A 46 -1.48 -28.67 7.12
C HIS A 46 -2.23 -29.96 6.80
N LEU A 47 -2.07 -30.51 5.58
CA LEU A 47 -2.60 -31.82 5.19
C LEU A 47 -1.93 -32.95 6.00
N ALA A 48 -0.59 -32.95 6.07
CA ALA A 48 0.19 -33.97 6.78
C ALA A 48 -0.13 -34.03 8.28
N THR A 49 -0.59 -32.92 8.85
CA THR A 49 -0.91 -32.81 10.27
C THR A 49 -2.42 -32.86 10.56
N GLY A 50 -3.26 -33.10 9.53
CA GLY A 50 -4.70 -33.23 9.67
C GLY A 50 -5.40 -31.95 10.15
N GLN A 51 -4.93 -30.78 9.73
CA GLN A 51 -5.45 -29.49 10.18
C GLN A 51 -6.56 -28.94 9.25
N ILE A 52 -6.63 -29.35 7.98
CA ILE A 52 -7.64 -28.86 7.05
C ILE A 52 -9.02 -29.42 7.38
N GLY A 53 -10.04 -28.57 7.33
CA GLY A 53 -11.42 -28.92 7.69
C GLY A 53 -11.74 -28.83 9.18
N ARG A 54 -10.75 -28.63 10.06
CA ARG A 54 -10.96 -28.50 11.50
C ARG A 54 -11.24 -27.04 11.94
N PRO A 55 -12.06 -26.83 12.98
CA PRO A 55 -12.25 -25.51 13.57
C PRO A 55 -10.94 -24.88 14.06
N GLY A 56 -10.70 -23.60 13.70
CA GLY A 56 -9.50 -22.87 14.14
C GLY A 56 -8.19 -23.38 13.56
N ALA A 57 -8.21 -24.17 12.48
CA ALA A 57 -7.01 -24.77 11.88
C ALA A 57 -6.98 -24.61 10.36
N GLY A 58 -5.79 -24.69 9.80
CA GLY A 58 -5.57 -24.62 8.34
C GLY A 58 -4.75 -23.42 7.89
N PRO A 59 -4.41 -23.34 6.61
CA PRO A 59 -3.77 -22.17 6.01
C PRO A 59 -4.83 -21.08 5.74
N PHE A 60 -4.53 -19.83 6.11
CA PHE A 60 -5.43 -18.69 5.91
C PHE A 60 -4.70 -17.52 5.26
N SER A 61 -5.10 -17.19 4.03
CA SER A 61 -4.54 -16.06 3.28
C SER A 61 -5.15 -14.74 3.79
N LEU A 62 -4.31 -13.87 4.35
CA LEU A 62 -4.68 -12.51 4.75
C LEU A 62 -4.69 -11.61 3.50
N THR A 63 -5.75 -11.70 2.71
CA THR A 63 -5.91 -10.92 1.50
C THR A 63 -6.26 -9.47 1.85
N GLY A 64 -5.52 -8.52 1.27
CA GLY A 64 -5.75 -7.09 1.52
C GLY A 64 -6.97 -6.52 0.79
N GLN A 65 -7.25 -7.01 -0.41
CA GLN A 65 -8.39 -6.57 -1.22
C GLN A 65 -9.69 -7.16 -0.68
N PRO A 66 -10.75 -6.36 -0.50
CA PRO A 66 -12.00 -6.82 0.11
C PRO A 66 -12.79 -7.81 -0.77
N ASN A 67 -12.51 -7.87 -2.08
CA ASN A 67 -13.20 -8.74 -3.03
C ASN A 67 -12.25 -9.66 -3.83
N ALA A 68 -11.08 -10.01 -3.31
CA ALA A 68 -10.16 -10.89 -4.03
C ALA A 68 -10.71 -12.31 -4.24
N MET A 69 -11.52 -12.81 -3.32
CA MET A 69 -12.22 -14.09 -3.48
C MET A 69 -13.25 -13.99 -4.61
N GLY A 70 -14.10 -12.95 -4.61
CA GLY A 70 -15.09 -12.72 -5.65
C GLY A 70 -14.47 -12.52 -7.04
N GLY A 71 -13.31 -11.87 -7.13
CA GLY A 71 -12.56 -11.75 -8.38
C GLY A 71 -12.18 -13.11 -8.98
N ARG A 72 -11.84 -14.11 -8.16
CA ARG A 72 -11.59 -15.48 -8.62
C ARG A 72 -12.87 -16.22 -8.98
N GLU A 73 -13.94 -16.00 -8.23
CA GLU A 73 -15.26 -16.61 -8.48
C GLU A 73 -15.79 -16.25 -9.87
N VAL A 74 -15.59 -15.03 -10.31
CA VAL A 74 -16.03 -14.57 -11.66
C VAL A 74 -15.01 -14.82 -12.76
N GLY A 75 -13.86 -15.44 -12.46
CA GLY A 75 -12.81 -15.71 -13.45
C GLY A 75 -11.94 -14.50 -13.80
N GLY A 76 -11.76 -13.56 -12.86
CA GLY A 76 -10.98 -12.33 -13.05
C GLY A 76 -9.46 -12.50 -13.12
N LEU A 77 -8.94 -13.65 -13.62
CA LEU A 77 -7.53 -13.95 -13.83
C LEU A 77 -7.30 -14.42 -15.27
N ALA A 78 -6.07 -14.26 -15.77
CA ALA A 78 -5.74 -14.55 -17.17
C ALA A 78 -6.03 -16.01 -17.60
N ASN A 79 -6.03 -16.97 -16.68
CA ASN A 79 -6.21 -18.40 -16.95
C ASN A 79 -7.52 -18.98 -16.39
N LEU A 80 -8.38 -18.18 -15.79
CA LEU A 80 -9.64 -18.62 -15.20
C LEU A 80 -10.85 -18.12 -15.97
N LEU A 81 -11.91 -18.90 -15.90
CA LEU A 81 -13.25 -18.57 -16.33
C LEU A 81 -14.22 -18.58 -15.12
N SER A 82 -15.43 -18.10 -15.30
CA SER A 82 -16.44 -18.03 -14.24
C SER A 82 -16.59 -19.34 -13.48
N ALA A 83 -16.84 -19.24 -12.18
CA ALA A 83 -17.07 -20.36 -11.25
C ALA A 83 -15.92 -21.37 -11.20
N HIS A 84 -14.69 -20.87 -11.02
CA HIS A 84 -13.45 -21.65 -10.92
C HIS A 84 -13.18 -22.59 -12.12
N ARG A 85 -13.71 -22.25 -13.29
CA ARG A 85 -13.41 -22.99 -14.52
C ARG A 85 -12.02 -22.64 -15.01
N ASP A 86 -11.32 -23.64 -15.52
CA ASP A 86 -9.98 -23.50 -16.08
C ASP A 86 -10.07 -23.27 -17.59
N LEU A 87 -9.47 -22.22 -18.09
CA LEU A 87 -9.40 -21.89 -19.52
C LEU A 87 -8.71 -23.00 -20.35
N ALA A 88 -7.75 -23.72 -19.78
CA ALA A 88 -7.08 -24.83 -20.46
C ALA A 88 -8.00 -26.04 -20.68
N ASN A 89 -9.09 -26.18 -19.90
CA ASN A 89 -10.01 -27.31 -19.98
C ASN A 89 -11.04 -27.11 -21.09
N PRO A 90 -11.09 -27.96 -22.14
CA PRO A 90 -12.05 -27.80 -23.24
C PRO A 90 -13.52 -27.95 -22.82
N VAL A 91 -13.81 -28.78 -21.80
CA VAL A 91 -15.18 -28.93 -21.27
C VAL A 91 -15.61 -27.63 -20.60
N HIS A 92 -14.76 -27.04 -19.79
CA HIS A 92 -15.06 -25.77 -19.13
C HIS A 92 -15.27 -24.63 -20.14
N ARG A 93 -14.49 -24.59 -21.22
CA ARG A 93 -14.70 -23.60 -22.30
C ARG A 93 -16.03 -23.80 -23.00
N ALA A 94 -16.42 -25.04 -23.27
CA ALA A 94 -17.71 -25.35 -23.89
C ALA A 94 -18.89 -24.93 -23.00
N GLU A 95 -18.82 -25.21 -21.69
CA GLU A 95 -19.82 -24.75 -20.72
C GLU A 95 -19.96 -23.22 -20.71
N VAL A 96 -18.86 -22.50 -20.70
CA VAL A 96 -18.89 -21.03 -20.70
C VAL A 96 -19.35 -20.48 -22.04
N ALA A 97 -18.97 -21.08 -23.17
CA ALA A 97 -19.47 -20.69 -24.47
C ALA A 97 -21.00 -20.83 -24.55
N GLN A 98 -21.56 -21.88 -23.98
CA GLN A 98 -23.01 -22.09 -23.88
C GLN A 98 -23.66 -21.03 -22.97
N LEU A 99 -23.08 -20.73 -21.80
CA LEU A 99 -23.60 -19.71 -20.87
C LEU A 99 -23.64 -18.31 -21.51
N TRP A 100 -22.61 -17.96 -22.28
CA TRP A 100 -22.51 -16.66 -22.94
C TRP A 100 -23.19 -16.58 -24.30
N GLY A 101 -23.72 -17.71 -24.81
CA GLY A 101 -24.34 -17.77 -26.14
C GLY A 101 -23.36 -17.53 -27.29
N VAL A 102 -22.07 -17.82 -27.09
CA VAL A 102 -21.01 -17.62 -28.10
C VAL A 102 -20.57 -18.96 -28.70
N GLN A 103 -20.00 -18.92 -29.90
CA GLN A 103 -19.56 -20.14 -30.58
C GLN A 103 -18.34 -20.80 -29.90
N ARG A 104 -17.43 -19.99 -29.37
CA ARG A 104 -16.20 -20.45 -28.73
C ARG A 104 -15.65 -19.43 -27.74
N VAL A 105 -14.90 -19.93 -26.76
CA VAL A 105 -14.05 -19.17 -25.85
C VAL A 105 -12.58 -19.39 -26.28
N PRO A 106 -11.69 -18.40 -26.20
CA PRO A 106 -10.27 -18.56 -26.53
C PRO A 106 -9.65 -19.76 -25.80
N GLU A 107 -8.73 -20.47 -26.46
CA GLU A 107 -8.09 -21.67 -25.90
C GLU A 107 -6.85 -21.35 -25.09
N GLN A 108 -6.20 -20.25 -25.41
CA GLN A 108 -4.97 -19.82 -24.78
C GLN A 108 -5.22 -18.55 -23.94
N PRO A 109 -4.62 -18.46 -22.76
CA PRO A 109 -4.66 -17.22 -21.98
C PRO A 109 -3.95 -16.10 -22.74
N GLY A 110 -4.39 -14.87 -22.51
CA GLY A 110 -3.64 -13.67 -22.89
C GLY A 110 -2.34 -13.53 -22.09
N LYS A 111 -1.53 -12.53 -22.46
CA LYS A 111 -0.32 -12.17 -21.71
C LYS A 111 -0.69 -11.76 -20.29
N THR A 112 0.09 -12.18 -19.31
CA THR A 112 -0.06 -11.77 -17.91
C THR A 112 0.56 -10.39 -17.68
N ALA A 113 0.36 -9.79 -16.52
CA ALA A 113 0.72 -8.38 -16.29
C ALA A 113 2.18 -8.05 -16.67
N VAL A 114 3.16 -8.81 -16.21
CA VAL A 114 4.58 -8.55 -16.56
C VAL A 114 4.82 -8.74 -18.07
N GLU A 115 4.29 -9.82 -18.63
CA GLU A 115 4.41 -10.14 -20.06
C GLU A 115 3.71 -9.09 -20.94
N MET A 116 2.56 -8.58 -20.49
CA MET A 116 1.77 -7.55 -21.17
C MET A 116 2.54 -6.21 -21.26
N PHE A 117 3.10 -5.76 -20.14
CA PHE A 117 3.88 -4.51 -20.13
C PHE A 117 5.19 -4.65 -20.90
N GLN A 118 5.84 -5.81 -20.88
CA GLN A 118 6.99 -6.08 -21.74
C GLN A 118 6.59 -6.00 -23.24
N ALA A 119 5.52 -6.68 -23.62
CA ALA A 119 5.03 -6.68 -25.00
C ALA A 119 4.59 -5.27 -25.47
N ALA A 120 4.00 -4.48 -24.60
CA ALA A 120 3.69 -3.07 -24.90
C ALA A 120 4.96 -2.24 -25.07
N ALA A 121 5.96 -2.43 -24.19
CA ALA A 121 7.26 -1.77 -24.32
C ALA A 121 7.99 -2.16 -25.60
N ASP A 122 7.79 -3.37 -26.11
CA ASP A 122 8.35 -3.86 -27.38
C ASP A 122 7.51 -3.46 -28.61
N GLY A 123 6.29 -2.90 -28.40
CA GLY A 123 5.39 -2.42 -29.46
C GLY A 123 4.49 -3.48 -30.07
N GLU A 124 4.42 -4.68 -29.47
CA GLU A 124 3.48 -5.72 -29.87
C GLU A 124 2.03 -5.37 -29.46
N ILE A 125 1.86 -4.74 -28.29
CA ILE A 125 0.58 -4.23 -27.80
C ILE A 125 0.53 -2.74 -28.03
N LYS A 126 -0.49 -2.30 -28.78
CA LYS A 126 -0.66 -0.91 -29.20
C LYS A 126 -1.61 -0.12 -28.34
N ALA A 127 -2.58 -0.79 -27.70
CA ALA A 127 -3.57 -0.16 -26.83
C ALA A 127 -3.63 -0.88 -25.49
N LEU A 128 -3.70 -0.09 -24.41
CA LEU A 128 -3.85 -0.58 -23.04
C LEU A 128 -5.12 0.02 -22.42
N TRP A 129 -5.98 -0.82 -21.86
CA TRP A 129 -7.06 -0.38 -20.99
C TRP A 129 -6.74 -0.84 -19.56
N ILE A 130 -6.48 0.11 -18.70
CA ILE A 130 -6.05 -0.10 -17.32
C ILE A 130 -7.20 0.29 -16.41
N ALA A 131 -7.76 -0.68 -15.67
CA ALA A 131 -8.89 -0.47 -14.80
C ALA A 131 -8.55 -0.77 -13.34
N CYS A 132 -8.85 0.16 -12.43
CA CYS A 132 -8.78 -0.01 -10.97
C CYS A 132 -7.40 -0.36 -10.42
N THR A 133 -6.31 -0.09 -11.18
CA THR A 133 -4.93 -0.37 -10.75
C THR A 133 -3.98 0.72 -11.23
N ASN A 134 -2.82 0.84 -10.59
CA ASN A 134 -1.83 1.88 -10.84
C ASN A 134 -0.47 1.25 -11.18
N PRO A 135 -0.28 0.67 -12.41
CA PRO A 135 0.95 -0.02 -12.79
C PRO A 135 2.19 0.86 -12.77
N ALA A 136 2.07 2.17 -13.07
CA ALA A 136 3.19 3.11 -12.98
C ALA A 136 3.74 3.27 -11.54
N GLN A 137 3.07 2.70 -10.53
CA GLN A 137 3.54 2.62 -9.15
C GLN A 137 3.73 1.17 -8.70
N SER A 138 2.77 0.27 -9.02
CA SER A 138 2.66 -1.05 -8.38
C SER A 138 3.44 -2.17 -9.08
N MET A 139 3.74 -2.03 -10.37
CA MET A 139 4.49 -3.04 -11.13
C MET A 139 5.99 -2.97 -10.82
N PRO A 140 6.71 -4.09 -10.87
CA PRO A 140 8.18 -4.09 -10.82
C PRO A 140 8.77 -3.51 -12.09
N ASP A 141 10.08 -3.23 -12.07
CA ASP A 141 10.82 -2.69 -13.22
C ASP A 141 10.11 -1.51 -13.89
N GLN A 142 10.01 -0.42 -13.16
CA GLN A 142 9.30 0.78 -13.58
C GLN A 142 9.83 1.39 -14.91
N SER A 143 11.07 1.05 -15.29
CA SER A 143 11.63 1.49 -16.58
C SER A 143 10.88 0.87 -17.77
N THR A 144 10.58 -0.43 -17.69
CA THR A 144 9.78 -1.15 -18.69
C THR A 144 8.33 -0.68 -18.68
N VAL A 145 7.74 -0.44 -17.51
CA VAL A 145 6.35 0.03 -17.39
C VAL A 145 6.19 1.41 -18.04
N ARG A 146 7.07 2.36 -17.75
CA ARG A 146 7.02 3.70 -18.35
C ARG A 146 7.18 3.64 -19.87
N ARG A 147 8.18 2.90 -20.35
CA ARG A 147 8.39 2.70 -21.79
C ARG A 147 7.17 2.07 -22.47
N ALA A 148 6.47 1.14 -21.80
CA ALA A 148 5.23 0.55 -22.30
C ALA A 148 4.11 1.58 -22.44
N LEU A 149 3.90 2.40 -21.39
CA LEU A 149 2.87 3.44 -21.38
C LEU A 149 3.17 4.58 -22.38
N GLU A 150 4.44 4.95 -22.55
CA GLU A 150 4.87 5.98 -23.51
C GLU A 150 4.81 5.50 -24.97
N ARG A 151 4.94 4.19 -25.21
CA ARG A 151 4.97 3.61 -26.55
C ARG A 151 3.59 3.19 -27.06
N ALA A 152 2.66 2.90 -26.17
CA ALA A 152 1.30 2.52 -26.56
C ALA A 152 0.63 3.64 -27.36
N GLU A 153 -0.05 3.29 -28.46
CA GLU A 153 -0.78 4.23 -29.31
C GLU A 153 -2.06 4.77 -28.63
N LEU A 154 -2.58 4.03 -27.64
CA LEU A 154 -3.75 4.42 -26.85
C LEU A 154 -3.64 3.85 -25.44
N VAL A 155 -3.71 4.71 -24.44
CA VAL A 155 -3.78 4.36 -23.02
C VAL A 155 -5.09 4.87 -22.43
N VAL A 156 -6.00 3.96 -22.12
CA VAL A 156 -7.26 4.24 -21.42
C VAL A 156 -7.11 3.87 -19.95
N VAL A 157 -7.38 4.80 -19.06
CA VAL A 157 -7.33 4.57 -17.60
C VAL A 157 -8.74 4.75 -17.02
N GLN A 158 -9.27 3.68 -16.41
CA GLN A 158 -10.53 3.69 -15.68
C GLN A 158 -10.22 3.72 -14.19
N GLU A 159 -10.42 4.87 -13.55
CA GLU A 159 -9.95 5.11 -12.20
C GLU A 159 -10.87 6.06 -11.43
N ALA A 160 -10.92 5.89 -10.11
CA ALA A 160 -11.66 6.77 -9.21
C ALA A 160 -10.87 8.01 -8.76
N PHE A 161 -9.54 8.00 -8.94
CA PHE A 161 -8.63 9.08 -8.57
C PHE A 161 -7.82 9.54 -9.78
N ALA A 162 -7.99 10.79 -10.17
CA ALA A 162 -7.41 11.34 -11.40
C ALA A 162 -5.90 11.64 -11.32
N ASP A 163 -5.31 11.63 -10.14
CA ASP A 163 -3.91 12.02 -9.86
C ASP A 163 -2.97 10.84 -9.57
N THR A 164 -3.36 9.62 -9.95
CA THR A 164 -2.46 8.46 -9.86
C THR A 164 -1.36 8.55 -10.91
N GLU A 165 -0.20 7.93 -10.64
CA GLU A 165 0.95 7.97 -11.55
C GLU A 165 0.61 7.44 -12.96
N THR A 166 -0.28 6.47 -13.06
CA THR A 166 -0.71 5.91 -14.35
C THR A 166 -1.58 6.89 -15.14
N CYS A 167 -2.39 7.70 -14.47
CA CYS A 167 -3.21 8.73 -15.14
C CYS A 167 -2.39 9.77 -15.90
N ALA A 168 -1.13 10.00 -15.50
CA ALA A 168 -0.23 10.92 -16.21
C ALA A 168 0.15 10.45 -17.62
N TYR A 169 -0.08 9.18 -17.95
CA TYR A 169 0.19 8.59 -19.28
C TYR A 169 -1.08 8.34 -20.09
N ALA A 170 -2.26 8.67 -19.53
CA ALA A 170 -3.53 8.34 -20.16
C ALA A 170 -3.88 9.31 -21.29
N ASP A 171 -4.27 8.78 -22.45
CA ASP A 171 -4.93 9.54 -23.52
C ASP A 171 -6.41 9.77 -23.17
N LEU A 172 -7.01 8.85 -22.42
CA LEU A 172 -8.41 8.94 -21.98
C LEU A 172 -8.54 8.44 -20.55
N ILE A 173 -9.12 9.26 -19.67
CA ILE A 173 -9.49 8.88 -18.31
C ILE A 173 -11.01 8.68 -18.24
N LEU A 174 -11.44 7.52 -17.79
CA LEU A 174 -12.83 7.15 -17.55
C LEU A 174 -13.11 7.17 -16.04
N PRO A 175 -13.81 8.19 -15.52
CA PRO A 175 -14.09 8.29 -14.09
C PRO A 175 -14.97 7.12 -13.62
N ALA A 176 -14.49 6.40 -12.60
CA ALA A 176 -15.20 5.26 -12.00
C ALA A 176 -15.63 5.54 -10.57
N THR A 177 -16.73 4.91 -10.15
CA THR A 177 -17.28 5.04 -8.80
C THR A 177 -16.46 4.28 -7.76
N THR A 178 -16.43 4.79 -6.52
CA THR A 178 -15.85 4.12 -5.35
C THR A 178 -16.88 3.28 -4.59
N TRP A 179 -16.48 2.68 -3.45
CA TRP A 179 -17.30 1.76 -2.68
C TRP A 179 -18.63 2.33 -2.19
N GLY A 180 -18.65 3.58 -1.74
CA GLY A 180 -19.86 4.23 -1.24
C GLY A 180 -20.83 4.71 -2.31
N GLU A 181 -20.47 4.59 -3.58
CA GLU A 181 -21.14 5.16 -4.74
C GLU A 181 -21.72 4.11 -5.68
N LYS A 182 -21.49 2.81 -5.40
CA LYS A 182 -21.87 1.71 -6.32
C LYS A 182 -22.60 0.57 -5.64
N GLU A 183 -23.15 -0.30 -6.45
CA GLU A 183 -23.88 -1.49 -6.06
C GLU A 183 -23.21 -2.77 -6.55
N GLY A 184 -23.54 -3.88 -5.90
CA GLY A 184 -23.08 -5.21 -6.27
C GLY A 184 -22.91 -6.13 -5.08
N THR A 185 -22.02 -7.11 -5.21
CA THR A 185 -21.65 -8.03 -4.14
C THR A 185 -20.13 -8.13 -4.03
N VAL A 186 -19.66 -8.47 -2.84
CA VAL A 186 -18.25 -8.79 -2.57
C VAL A 186 -18.16 -10.07 -1.78
N THR A 187 -17.10 -10.86 -2.02
CA THR A 187 -16.84 -12.09 -1.27
C THR A 187 -15.53 -11.95 -0.51
N ASN A 188 -15.58 -12.11 0.81
CA ASN A 188 -14.42 -12.04 1.68
C ASN A 188 -13.63 -13.38 1.74
N SER A 189 -12.50 -13.39 2.47
CA SER A 189 -11.63 -14.57 2.59
C SER A 189 -12.27 -15.78 3.28
N GLU A 190 -13.37 -15.61 4.01
CA GLU A 190 -14.14 -16.72 4.59
C GLU A 190 -15.30 -17.20 3.68
N ARG A 191 -15.34 -16.75 2.43
CA ARG A 191 -16.37 -17.11 1.43
C ARG A 191 -17.75 -16.52 1.73
N ARG A 192 -17.78 -15.43 2.51
CA ARG A 192 -19.03 -14.74 2.84
C ARG A 192 -19.30 -13.65 1.80
N ILE A 193 -20.42 -13.77 1.12
CA ILE A 193 -20.91 -12.80 0.14
C ILE A 193 -21.70 -11.72 0.87
N THR A 194 -21.33 -10.47 0.67
CA THR A 194 -21.97 -9.29 1.27
C THR A 194 -22.51 -8.39 0.17
N ARG A 195 -23.71 -7.86 0.37
CA ARG A 195 -24.33 -6.88 -0.51
C ARG A 195 -23.65 -5.51 -0.34
N VAL A 196 -23.25 -4.90 -1.44
CA VAL A 196 -22.76 -3.51 -1.50
C VAL A 196 -23.88 -2.62 -2.00
N ARG A 197 -24.14 -1.52 -1.30
CA ARG A 197 -25.18 -0.52 -1.66
C ARG A 197 -24.55 0.86 -1.72
N ALA A 198 -25.00 1.66 -2.69
CA ALA A 198 -24.60 3.06 -2.77
C ALA A 198 -25.15 3.83 -1.55
N ALA A 199 -24.28 4.49 -0.82
CA ALA A 199 -24.63 5.39 0.30
C ALA A 199 -24.74 6.84 -0.15
N VAL A 200 -24.06 7.19 -1.25
CA VAL A 200 -24.04 8.52 -1.87
C VAL A 200 -24.13 8.38 -3.39
N PRO A 201 -24.63 9.39 -4.11
CA PRO A 201 -24.65 9.37 -5.57
C PRO A 201 -23.23 9.44 -6.15
N ALA A 202 -23.07 8.91 -7.37
CA ALA A 202 -21.82 9.04 -8.10
C ALA A 202 -21.47 10.52 -8.35
N PRO A 203 -20.22 10.95 -8.10
CA PRO A 203 -19.83 12.34 -8.30
C PRO A 203 -19.58 12.65 -9.78
N GLY A 204 -20.01 13.83 -10.22
CA GLY A 204 -19.70 14.35 -11.57
C GLY A 204 -20.10 13.39 -12.69
N GLN A 205 -19.13 12.95 -13.49
CA GLN A 205 -19.33 12.02 -14.62
C GLN A 205 -18.95 10.57 -14.29
N ALA A 206 -18.67 10.24 -13.02
CA ALA A 206 -18.27 8.90 -12.62
C ALA A 206 -19.39 7.88 -12.88
N ARG A 207 -19.03 6.71 -13.41
CA ARG A 207 -19.92 5.59 -13.69
C ARG A 207 -19.46 4.34 -12.96
N HIS A 208 -20.36 3.39 -12.77
CA HIS A 208 -19.97 2.07 -12.28
C HIS A 208 -19.06 1.36 -13.30
N ASP A 209 -18.08 0.64 -12.81
CA ASP A 209 -17.10 -0.07 -13.65
C ASP A 209 -17.78 -0.96 -14.71
N TRP A 210 -18.83 -1.69 -14.31
CA TRP A 210 -19.58 -2.56 -15.22
C TRP A 210 -20.32 -1.77 -16.31
N GLN A 211 -20.86 -0.58 -16.01
CA GLN A 211 -21.56 0.26 -16.99
C GLN A 211 -20.60 0.76 -18.08
N ILE A 212 -19.36 1.12 -17.69
CA ILE A 212 -18.33 1.55 -18.64
C ILE A 212 -18.01 0.42 -19.61
N VAL A 213 -17.85 -0.82 -19.09
CA VAL A 213 -17.57 -2.00 -19.91
C VAL A 213 -18.75 -2.34 -20.82
N VAL A 214 -19.96 -2.33 -20.30
CA VAL A 214 -21.20 -2.63 -21.07
C VAL A 214 -21.43 -1.61 -22.18
N ASP A 215 -21.29 -0.31 -21.89
CA ASP A 215 -21.47 0.76 -22.89
C ASP A 215 -20.47 0.61 -24.04
N LEU A 216 -19.20 0.35 -23.75
CA LEU A 216 -18.21 0.09 -24.80
C LEU A 216 -18.55 -1.18 -25.60
N ALA A 217 -18.90 -2.27 -24.93
CA ALA A 217 -19.22 -3.53 -25.57
C ALA A 217 -20.43 -3.39 -26.51
N GLN A 218 -21.50 -2.69 -26.07
CA GLN A 218 -22.67 -2.43 -26.91
C GLN A 218 -22.32 -1.59 -28.17
N ARG A 219 -21.45 -0.57 -28.03
CA ARG A 219 -20.97 0.21 -29.17
C ARG A 219 -20.14 -0.62 -30.15
N LEU A 220 -19.31 -1.53 -29.64
CA LEU A 220 -18.56 -2.46 -30.47
C LEU A 220 -19.48 -3.45 -31.18
N LEU A 221 -20.44 -4.03 -30.47
CA LEU A 221 -21.43 -4.96 -31.04
C LEU A 221 -22.40 -4.31 -32.05
N ALA A 222 -22.53 -2.99 -32.03
CA ALA A 222 -23.25 -2.25 -33.08
C ALA A 222 -22.51 -2.24 -34.42
N GLN A 223 -21.21 -2.61 -34.46
CA GLN A 223 -20.45 -2.79 -35.69
C GLN A 223 -20.72 -4.18 -36.29
N PRO A 224 -21.24 -4.30 -37.53
CA PRO A 224 -21.67 -5.59 -38.09
C PRO A 224 -20.61 -6.69 -38.14
N ASP A 225 -19.36 -6.32 -38.45
CA ASP A 225 -18.22 -7.23 -38.52
C ASP A 225 -17.79 -7.74 -37.14
N ILE A 226 -17.90 -6.91 -36.10
CA ILE A 226 -17.63 -7.28 -34.71
C ILE A 226 -18.74 -8.18 -34.19
N ALA A 227 -20.00 -7.79 -34.39
CA ALA A 227 -21.17 -8.59 -34.01
C ALA A 227 -21.12 -10.00 -34.61
N GLN A 228 -20.76 -10.11 -35.90
CA GLN A 228 -20.60 -11.42 -36.56
C GLN A 228 -19.49 -12.27 -35.93
N ARG A 229 -18.34 -11.66 -35.59
CA ARG A 229 -17.22 -12.37 -34.95
C ARG A 229 -17.53 -12.78 -33.50
N CYS A 230 -18.30 -12.01 -32.78
CA CYS A 230 -18.70 -12.28 -31.40
C CYS A 230 -19.92 -13.21 -31.28
N GLY A 231 -20.60 -13.53 -32.37
CA GLY A 231 -21.56 -14.61 -32.59
C GLY A 231 -22.55 -14.86 -31.45
N GLY A 232 -23.44 -13.90 -31.14
CA GLY A 232 -24.50 -14.07 -30.16
C GLY A 232 -24.19 -13.56 -28.74
N LEU A 233 -22.99 -12.99 -28.52
CA LEU A 233 -22.67 -12.34 -27.25
C LEU A 233 -23.70 -11.25 -26.94
N ARG A 234 -24.28 -11.30 -25.74
CA ARG A 234 -25.22 -10.31 -25.22
C ARG A 234 -24.53 -9.49 -24.14
N MET A 235 -24.74 -8.18 -24.17
CA MET A 235 -24.22 -7.19 -23.20
C MET A 235 -25.34 -6.20 -22.86
N ASP A 236 -26.55 -6.72 -22.61
CA ASP A 236 -27.78 -5.97 -22.41
C ASP A 236 -28.19 -5.86 -20.92
N TYR A 237 -27.20 -5.86 -20.03
CA TYR A 237 -27.42 -5.72 -18.59
C TYR A 237 -27.93 -4.32 -18.25
N ALA A 238 -29.03 -4.25 -17.50
CA ALA A 238 -29.65 -3.02 -17.01
C ALA A 238 -29.19 -2.67 -15.57
N SER A 239 -28.75 -3.68 -14.82
CA SER A 239 -28.37 -3.52 -13.40
C SER A 239 -27.19 -4.43 -13.00
N ALA A 240 -26.58 -4.11 -11.86
CA ALA A 240 -25.60 -4.99 -11.23
C ALA A 240 -26.23 -6.35 -10.82
N GLN A 241 -27.54 -6.37 -10.54
CA GLN A 241 -28.27 -7.58 -10.21
C GLN A 241 -28.36 -8.54 -11.41
N ASP A 242 -28.56 -8.03 -12.63
CA ASP A 242 -28.63 -8.87 -13.83
C ASP A 242 -27.30 -9.62 -14.04
N ILE A 243 -26.17 -8.92 -13.88
CA ILE A 243 -24.83 -9.51 -13.96
C ILE A 243 -24.64 -10.55 -12.85
N TRP A 244 -25.10 -10.26 -11.64
CA TRP A 244 -25.00 -11.18 -10.51
C TRP A 244 -25.86 -12.43 -10.73
N LEU A 245 -27.05 -12.30 -11.31
CA LEU A 245 -27.92 -13.44 -11.64
C LEU A 245 -27.28 -14.36 -12.69
N GLU A 246 -26.62 -13.81 -13.70
CA GLU A 246 -25.84 -14.60 -14.66
C GLU A 246 -24.68 -15.33 -13.99
N HIS A 247 -23.90 -14.61 -13.16
CA HIS A 247 -22.84 -15.22 -12.39
C HIS A 247 -23.37 -16.33 -11.47
N ARG A 248 -24.46 -16.08 -10.75
CA ARG A 248 -25.12 -17.07 -9.90
C ARG A 248 -25.45 -18.35 -10.67
N GLU A 249 -26.06 -18.22 -11.84
CA GLU A 249 -26.38 -19.39 -12.68
C GLU A 249 -25.12 -20.11 -13.16
N SER A 250 -24.05 -19.39 -13.48
CA SER A 250 -22.77 -19.99 -13.88
C SER A 250 -22.13 -20.87 -12.80
N THR A 251 -22.54 -20.71 -11.53
CA THR A 251 -22.06 -21.51 -10.39
C THR A 251 -22.79 -22.82 -10.18
N ARG A 252 -23.91 -23.03 -10.85
CA ARG A 252 -24.78 -24.21 -10.67
C ARG A 252 -24.00 -25.51 -10.77
N GLY A 253 -24.09 -26.34 -9.72
CA GLY A 253 -23.40 -27.64 -9.64
C GLY A 253 -21.87 -27.57 -9.46
N ARG A 254 -21.32 -26.37 -9.21
CA ARG A 254 -19.89 -26.17 -8.97
C ARG A 254 -19.57 -26.16 -7.45
N ASP A 255 -18.28 -26.16 -7.12
CA ASP A 255 -17.79 -26.12 -5.74
C ASP A 255 -18.24 -24.88 -4.95
N LEU A 256 -18.55 -23.79 -5.67
CA LEU A 256 -19.05 -22.53 -5.10
C LEU A 256 -20.53 -22.27 -5.46
N ASP A 257 -21.33 -23.28 -5.68
CA ASP A 257 -22.74 -23.12 -6.05
C ASP A 257 -23.48 -22.14 -5.12
N ILE A 258 -23.98 -21.03 -5.68
CA ILE A 258 -24.74 -19.99 -4.98
C ILE A 258 -26.16 -19.84 -5.51
N THR A 259 -26.67 -20.85 -6.22
CA THR A 259 -28.01 -20.81 -6.82
C THR A 259 -29.15 -20.67 -5.81
N GLY A 260 -28.91 -21.01 -4.55
CA GLY A 260 -29.85 -20.80 -3.43
C GLY A 260 -29.85 -19.38 -2.85
N MET A 261 -28.98 -18.47 -3.31
CA MET A 261 -28.89 -17.11 -2.80
C MET A 261 -29.68 -16.11 -3.64
N SER A 262 -30.23 -15.09 -3.01
CA SER A 262 -30.84 -13.94 -3.68
C SER A 262 -30.37 -12.61 -3.07
N TYR A 263 -30.60 -11.50 -3.79
CA TYR A 263 -30.31 -10.16 -3.29
C TYR A 263 -31.12 -9.85 -2.02
N GLU A 264 -32.37 -10.28 -1.95
CA GLU A 264 -33.24 -10.07 -0.79
C GLU A 264 -32.69 -10.75 0.46
N GLN A 265 -32.13 -11.96 0.33
CA GLN A 265 -31.45 -12.64 1.44
C GLN A 265 -30.15 -11.94 1.83
N LEU A 266 -29.35 -11.52 0.83
CA LEU A 266 -28.09 -10.79 1.05
C LEU A 266 -28.32 -9.38 1.62
N ASP A 267 -29.49 -8.80 1.42
CA ASP A 267 -29.90 -7.53 2.05
C ASP A 267 -30.19 -7.69 3.54
N GLN A 268 -30.56 -8.89 3.98
CA GLN A 268 -30.80 -9.20 5.39
C GLN A 268 -29.53 -9.57 6.12
N GLN A 269 -28.66 -10.41 5.50
CA GLN A 269 -27.41 -10.86 6.08
C GLN A 269 -26.44 -11.38 5.03
N PRO A 270 -25.11 -11.27 5.28
CA PRO A 270 -24.10 -11.93 4.46
C PRO A 270 -24.21 -13.45 4.52
N LEU A 271 -24.05 -14.13 3.36
CA LEU A 271 -24.19 -15.59 3.24
C LEU A 271 -22.90 -16.24 2.74
N GLN A 272 -22.56 -17.43 3.25
CA GLN A 272 -21.37 -18.20 2.82
C GLN A 272 -21.73 -19.19 1.70
N TRP A 273 -20.83 -19.29 0.73
CA TRP A 273 -20.95 -20.37 -0.27
C TRP A 273 -20.18 -21.65 0.16
N PRO A 274 -20.53 -22.85 -0.37
CA PRO A 274 -21.65 -23.11 -1.27
C PRO A 274 -23.01 -23.08 -0.57
N MET A 275 -24.00 -22.61 -1.31
CA MET A 275 -25.41 -22.61 -0.92
C MET A 275 -26.26 -22.89 -2.17
N PRO A 276 -26.34 -24.16 -2.62
CA PRO A 276 -27.13 -24.53 -3.78
C PRO A 276 -28.64 -24.36 -3.56
N GLU A 277 -29.39 -24.33 -4.66
CA GLU A 277 -30.84 -24.22 -4.63
C GLU A 277 -31.50 -25.23 -3.68
N GLY A 278 -32.46 -24.79 -2.90
CA GLY A 278 -33.13 -25.57 -1.86
C GLY A 278 -32.42 -25.64 -0.51
N ARG A 279 -31.22 -25.05 -0.39
CA ARG A 279 -30.58 -24.87 0.91
C ARG A 279 -30.96 -23.54 1.53
N LEU A 280 -31.18 -23.53 2.85
CA LEU A 280 -31.48 -22.31 3.62
C LEU A 280 -30.23 -21.63 4.18
N GLU A 281 -29.15 -22.37 4.29
CA GLU A 281 -27.85 -21.91 4.84
C GLU A 281 -26.68 -22.39 3.98
N GLY A 282 -25.63 -21.59 3.95
CA GLY A 282 -24.37 -21.96 3.32
C GLY A 282 -23.53 -22.89 4.19
N LYS A 283 -22.49 -23.49 3.61
CA LYS A 283 -21.57 -24.37 4.32
C LYS A 283 -20.51 -23.55 5.06
N ALA A 284 -20.59 -23.50 6.38
CA ALA A 284 -19.68 -22.71 7.22
C ALA A 284 -18.20 -23.15 7.07
N ARG A 285 -17.94 -24.43 6.78
CA ARG A 285 -16.59 -24.99 6.65
C ARG A 285 -16.51 -25.93 5.48
N LEU A 286 -15.47 -25.76 4.63
CA LEU A 286 -15.14 -26.71 3.57
C LEU A 286 -14.31 -27.86 4.15
N TYR A 287 -14.43 -29.05 3.53
CA TYR A 287 -13.63 -30.23 3.81
C TYR A 287 -13.76 -30.77 5.26
N ASP A 288 -14.83 -30.42 5.98
CA ASP A 288 -15.16 -30.94 7.31
C ASP A 288 -15.57 -32.43 7.27
N ASP A 289 -16.03 -32.88 6.12
CA ASP A 289 -16.32 -34.28 5.78
C ASP A 289 -15.08 -35.07 5.29
N GLY A 290 -13.93 -34.42 5.16
CA GLY A 290 -12.70 -35.01 4.62
C GLY A 290 -12.73 -35.28 3.11
N VAL A 291 -13.73 -34.79 2.39
CA VAL A 291 -13.87 -34.94 0.94
C VAL A 291 -13.31 -33.72 0.23
N PHE A 292 -12.38 -33.93 -0.69
CA PHE A 292 -11.70 -32.90 -1.46
C PHE A 292 -12.17 -32.88 -2.92
N PRO A 293 -12.12 -31.74 -3.64
CA PRO A 293 -12.58 -31.62 -5.04
C PRO A 293 -11.52 -32.23 -6.01
N THR A 294 -11.25 -33.51 -5.86
CA THR A 294 -10.35 -34.31 -6.67
C THR A 294 -11.12 -35.53 -7.19
N ALA A 295 -10.62 -36.14 -8.25
CA ALA A 295 -11.29 -37.30 -8.89
C ALA A 295 -11.57 -38.47 -7.93
N ASN A 296 -10.76 -38.65 -6.89
CA ASN A 296 -10.91 -39.69 -5.87
C ASN A 296 -11.39 -39.18 -4.49
N GLY A 297 -11.78 -37.92 -4.38
CA GLY A 297 -12.22 -37.30 -3.14
C GLY A 297 -11.13 -37.12 -2.08
N ARG A 298 -9.86 -37.43 -2.37
CA ARG A 298 -8.75 -37.33 -1.43
C ARG A 298 -7.89 -36.10 -1.67
N ALA A 299 -7.30 -35.54 -0.61
CA ALA A 299 -6.32 -34.47 -0.71
C ALA A 299 -5.09 -34.91 -1.54
N ARG A 300 -4.49 -33.99 -2.27
CA ARG A 300 -3.25 -34.20 -3.03
C ARG A 300 -2.10 -33.49 -2.36
N PHE A 301 -1.01 -34.24 -2.10
CA PHE A 301 0.28 -33.65 -1.79
C PHE A 301 0.98 -33.21 -3.08
N ALA A 302 1.52 -31.99 -3.10
CA ALA A 302 2.34 -31.51 -4.19
C ALA A 302 3.82 -31.77 -3.88
N ALA A 303 4.50 -32.54 -4.70
CA ALA A 303 5.95 -32.70 -4.64
C ALA A 303 6.62 -31.47 -5.28
N LEU A 304 7.24 -30.63 -4.48
CA LEU A 304 7.82 -29.37 -4.92
C LEU A 304 9.28 -29.30 -4.46
N PRO A 305 10.24 -29.34 -5.39
CA PRO A 305 11.65 -29.12 -5.06
C PRO A 305 11.86 -27.68 -4.59
N TYR A 306 12.84 -27.48 -3.72
CA TYR A 306 13.31 -26.14 -3.41
C TYR A 306 14.01 -25.54 -4.64
N GLU A 307 13.68 -24.30 -4.93
CA GLU A 307 14.37 -23.46 -5.91
C GLU A 307 14.79 -22.14 -5.25
N PRO A 308 15.98 -21.61 -5.54
CA PRO A 308 16.43 -20.34 -4.99
C PRO A 308 15.65 -19.17 -5.60
N VAL A 309 15.73 -18.00 -4.97
CA VAL A 309 15.20 -16.74 -5.53
C VAL A 309 15.84 -16.44 -6.89
N ALA A 310 15.12 -15.75 -7.78
CA ALA A 310 15.57 -15.49 -9.15
C ALA A 310 16.89 -14.69 -9.21
N GLU A 311 17.13 -13.80 -8.24
CA GLU A 311 18.33 -12.98 -8.15
C GLU A 311 18.95 -13.08 -6.75
N PRO A 312 19.74 -14.13 -6.44
CA PRO A 312 20.41 -14.23 -5.15
C PRO A 312 21.40 -13.07 -4.94
N THR A 313 21.62 -12.73 -3.69
CA THR A 313 22.65 -11.75 -3.30
C THR A 313 24.06 -12.27 -3.64
N ASP A 314 24.94 -11.35 -3.99
CA ASP A 314 26.34 -11.62 -4.29
C ASP A 314 27.22 -10.45 -3.79
N THR A 315 28.54 -10.50 -4.01
CA THR A 315 29.48 -9.46 -3.59
C THR A 315 29.21 -8.09 -4.21
N ARG A 316 28.58 -8.02 -5.38
CA ARG A 316 28.21 -6.77 -6.06
C ARG A 316 26.86 -6.24 -5.56
N TRP A 317 25.96 -7.13 -5.18
CA TRP A 317 24.60 -6.85 -4.73
C TRP A 317 24.36 -7.55 -3.37
N PRO A 318 24.97 -7.02 -2.27
CA PRO A 318 25.09 -7.78 -1.02
C PRO A 318 23.82 -7.79 -0.17
N PHE A 319 22.86 -6.89 -0.41
CA PHE A 319 21.66 -6.78 0.41
C PHE A 319 20.45 -7.46 -0.23
N ALA A 320 19.75 -8.28 0.56
CA ALA A 320 18.43 -8.79 0.23
C ALA A 320 17.37 -7.71 0.52
N PHE A 321 16.93 -7.01 -0.52
CA PHE A 321 15.92 -5.97 -0.41
C PHE A 321 14.52 -6.59 -0.40
N THR A 322 13.71 -6.24 0.60
CA THR A 322 12.30 -6.60 0.66
C THR A 322 11.40 -5.38 0.77
N SER A 323 10.22 -5.46 0.18
CA SER A 323 9.21 -4.43 0.29
C SER A 323 7.99 -4.92 1.09
N GLY A 324 7.36 -4.04 1.86
CA GLY A 324 6.22 -4.40 2.69
C GLY A 324 5.25 -3.26 2.91
N ARG A 325 4.27 -3.47 3.78
CA ARG A 325 3.28 -2.45 4.14
C ARG A 325 3.72 -1.64 5.36
N LEU A 326 3.34 -0.38 5.36
CA LEU A 326 3.16 0.37 6.59
C LEU A 326 1.79 0.06 7.19
N ARG A 327 1.70 0.11 8.51
CA ARG A 327 0.47 -0.13 9.26
C ARG A 327 -0.70 0.73 8.79
N ASP A 328 -0.45 1.99 8.51
CA ASP A 328 -1.47 3.00 8.31
C ASP A 328 -1.70 3.38 6.83
N GLN A 329 -0.96 2.77 5.88
CA GLN A 329 -1.02 3.12 4.46
C GLN A 329 -1.60 2.00 3.59
N TRP A 330 -2.19 2.39 2.45
CA TRP A 330 -2.83 1.49 1.50
C TRP A 330 -2.26 1.64 0.09
N HIS A 331 -1.66 0.57 -0.45
CA HIS A 331 -1.10 0.52 -1.82
C HIS A 331 -0.31 1.78 -2.22
N GLY A 332 -0.64 2.42 -3.37
CA GLY A 332 -0.04 3.67 -3.83
C GLY A 332 -0.53 4.95 -3.15
N MET A 333 -1.26 4.80 -2.03
CA MET A 333 -1.75 5.91 -1.20
C MET A 333 -2.71 6.88 -1.92
N SER A 334 -3.35 6.50 -3.01
CA SER A 334 -4.33 7.34 -3.72
C SER A 334 -5.47 7.85 -2.81
N ARG A 335 -5.82 7.08 -1.77
CA ARG A 335 -6.80 7.46 -0.74
C ARG A 335 -6.14 7.85 0.57
N THR A 336 -5.30 6.99 1.14
CA THR A 336 -4.68 7.22 2.45
C THR A 336 -3.68 8.37 2.44
N GLY A 337 -3.07 8.68 1.30
CA GLY A 337 -2.19 9.84 1.12
C GLY A 337 -2.89 11.20 1.18
N LEU A 338 -4.23 11.22 1.15
CA LEU A 338 -5.06 12.41 1.35
C LEU A 338 -5.45 12.62 2.83
N VAL A 339 -5.06 11.69 3.71
CA VAL A 339 -5.38 11.71 5.14
C VAL A 339 -4.08 11.93 5.94
N PRO A 340 -3.78 13.17 6.33
CA PRO A 340 -2.48 13.56 6.92
C PRO A 340 -2.18 12.83 8.23
N GLN A 341 -3.19 12.41 8.99
CA GLN A 341 -3.05 11.63 10.24
C GLN A 341 -2.34 10.30 10.01
N LEU A 342 -2.52 9.69 8.83
CA LEU A 342 -1.95 8.38 8.51
C LEU A 342 -0.43 8.42 8.22
N PHE A 343 0.16 9.60 8.12
CA PHE A 343 1.61 9.80 8.07
C PHE A 343 2.28 9.87 9.45
N GLY A 344 1.50 9.86 10.52
CA GLY A 344 2.02 10.05 11.89
C GLY A 344 2.99 8.96 12.35
N HIS A 345 2.82 7.71 11.89
CA HIS A 345 3.68 6.59 12.27
C HIS A 345 5.01 6.56 11.49
N VAL A 346 4.97 6.71 10.16
CA VAL A 346 6.15 6.83 9.31
C VAL A 346 5.95 8.04 8.40
N PRO A 347 6.48 9.20 8.79
CA PRO A 347 6.14 10.47 8.15
C PRO A 347 6.78 10.69 6.78
N GLU A 348 7.94 10.10 6.52
CA GLU A 348 8.72 10.29 5.29
C GLU A 348 9.25 8.96 4.75
N PRO A 349 9.57 8.86 3.43
CA PRO A 349 10.19 7.68 2.84
C PRO A 349 11.53 7.35 3.50
N GLN A 350 11.72 6.07 3.85
CA GLN A 350 12.99 5.59 4.42
C GLN A 350 13.27 4.15 4.01
N VAL A 351 14.54 3.78 3.97
CA VAL A 351 15.02 2.40 3.91
C VAL A 351 15.56 2.00 5.28
N GLN A 352 15.03 0.91 5.83
CA GLN A 352 15.46 0.37 7.11
C GLN A 352 16.60 -0.62 6.90
N LEU A 353 17.66 -0.47 7.71
CA LEU A 353 18.85 -1.30 7.73
C LEU A 353 19.15 -1.73 9.16
N HIS A 354 19.78 -2.90 9.33
CA HIS A 354 20.27 -3.30 10.64
C HIS A 354 21.34 -2.33 11.15
N PRO A 355 21.42 -1.99 12.46
CA PRO A 355 22.42 -1.08 13.01
C PRO A 355 23.86 -1.46 12.66
N THR A 356 24.19 -2.76 12.62
CA THR A 356 25.51 -3.26 12.21
C THR A 356 25.83 -2.90 10.74
N ASP A 357 24.84 -2.98 9.84
CA ASP A 357 25.02 -2.60 8.44
C ASP A 357 25.18 -1.09 8.30
N MET A 358 24.39 -0.30 9.04
CA MET A 358 24.56 1.15 9.11
C MET A 358 25.98 1.52 9.53
N GLN A 359 26.51 0.88 10.58
CA GLN A 359 27.86 1.09 11.05
C GLN A 359 28.92 0.70 10.00
N SER A 360 28.79 -0.45 9.36
CA SER A 360 29.72 -0.94 8.34
C SER A 360 29.76 -0.04 7.09
N LEU A 361 28.64 0.57 6.75
CA LEU A 361 28.49 1.53 5.65
C LEU A 361 28.82 2.98 6.07
N GLN A 362 29.19 3.22 7.32
CA GLN A 362 29.44 4.55 7.89
C GLN A 362 28.25 5.52 7.71
N LEU A 363 27.04 5.00 7.91
CA LEU A 363 25.80 5.75 7.80
C LEU A 363 25.30 6.19 9.18
N GLN A 364 24.72 7.37 9.22
CA GLN A 364 23.96 7.91 10.34
C GLN A 364 22.46 7.92 10.01
N GLU A 365 21.63 8.00 11.05
CA GLU A 365 20.18 8.16 10.90
C GLU A 365 19.85 9.37 10.01
N GLY A 366 19.03 9.16 8.96
CA GLY A 366 18.65 10.21 8.02
C GLY A 366 19.66 10.49 6.90
N ASP A 367 20.82 9.81 6.86
CA ASP A 367 21.73 9.90 5.71
C ASP A 367 21.03 9.44 4.44
N LEU A 368 21.18 10.20 3.36
CA LEU A 368 20.67 9.80 2.06
C LEU A 368 21.55 8.70 1.45
N VAL A 369 20.90 7.67 0.92
CA VAL A 369 21.58 6.54 0.29
C VAL A 369 21.00 6.25 -1.08
N HIS A 370 21.84 5.84 -2.02
CA HIS A 370 21.44 5.17 -3.24
C HIS A 370 21.13 3.71 -2.92
N VAL A 371 19.89 3.27 -3.16
CA VAL A 371 19.51 1.87 -3.22
C VAL A 371 19.46 1.50 -4.70
N THR A 372 20.36 0.61 -5.13
CA THR A 372 20.55 0.29 -6.56
C THR A 372 20.45 -1.20 -6.79
N SER A 373 19.62 -1.62 -7.75
CA SER A 373 19.54 -2.99 -8.28
C SER A 373 20.12 -3.06 -9.69
N ARG A 374 19.98 -4.21 -10.34
CA ARG A 374 20.37 -4.39 -11.75
C ARG A 374 19.52 -3.55 -12.72
N ARG A 375 18.36 -3.03 -12.29
CA ARG A 375 17.36 -2.34 -13.14
C ARG A 375 17.36 -0.83 -12.98
N GLY A 376 17.68 -0.35 -11.79
CA GLY A 376 17.63 1.08 -11.51
C GLY A 376 18.09 1.41 -10.12
N SER A 377 17.95 2.69 -9.76
CA SER A 377 18.35 3.23 -8.47
C SER A 377 17.27 4.19 -7.96
N LEU A 378 17.21 4.33 -6.66
CA LEU A 378 16.47 5.40 -5.98
C LEU A 378 17.37 6.03 -4.91
N VAL A 379 17.06 7.24 -4.48
CA VAL A 379 17.68 7.89 -3.33
C VAL A 379 16.64 8.02 -2.23
N VAL A 380 17.04 7.64 -1.00
CA VAL A 380 16.13 7.65 0.15
C VAL A 380 16.92 7.80 1.44
N ALA A 381 16.31 8.30 2.51
CA ALA A 381 16.92 8.36 3.83
C ALA A 381 17.09 6.96 4.43
N ALA A 382 18.24 6.68 5.03
CA ALA A 382 18.51 5.46 5.79
C ALA A 382 18.01 5.60 7.23
N SER A 383 17.46 4.52 7.77
CA SER A 383 17.01 4.43 9.17
C SER A 383 17.46 3.11 9.78
N ALA A 384 17.95 3.15 11.02
CA ALA A 384 18.37 1.98 11.77
C ALA A 384 17.15 1.21 12.32
N SER A 385 17.14 -0.12 12.18
CA SER A 385 16.07 -0.97 12.72
C SER A 385 16.59 -2.35 13.09
N GLU A 386 16.39 -2.76 14.34
CA GLU A 386 16.65 -4.13 14.80
C GLU A 386 15.62 -5.14 14.30
N ASP A 387 14.50 -4.69 13.76
CA ASP A 387 13.47 -5.54 13.16
C ASP A 387 13.88 -6.06 11.77
N VAL A 388 14.98 -5.56 11.20
CA VAL A 388 15.58 -6.00 9.93
C VAL A 388 16.84 -6.78 10.23
N ALA A 389 17.02 -7.97 9.67
CA ALA A 389 18.23 -8.76 9.89
C ALA A 389 19.43 -8.16 9.14
N ALA A 390 20.65 -8.41 9.64
CA ALA A 390 21.88 -8.00 8.96
C ALA A 390 21.96 -8.57 7.54
N GLY A 391 22.40 -7.76 6.58
CA GLY A 391 22.40 -8.09 5.15
C GLY A 391 21.03 -7.97 4.47
N GLN A 392 19.99 -7.51 5.18
CA GLN A 392 18.68 -7.21 4.62
C GLN A 392 18.41 -5.71 4.61
N ALA A 393 17.56 -5.29 3.68
CA ALA A 393 17.05 -3.92 3.61
C ALA A 393 15.53 -3.96 3.43
N PHE A 394 14.80 -3.13 4.16
CA PHE A 394 13.35 -3.02 4.06
C PHE A 394 12.93 -1.62 3.64
N MET A 395 11.99 -1.54 2.70
CA MET A 395 11.35 -0.29 2.33
C MET A 395 9.86 -0.49 2.13
N ALA A 396 9.05 0.45 2.59
CA ALA A 396 7.61 0.37 2.40
C ALA A 396 7.23 0.52 0.92
N MET A 397 6.35 -0.37 0.44
CA MET A 397 5.92 -0.43 -0.97
C MET A 397 5.07 0.77 -1.41
N HIS A 398 4.65 1.61 -0.47
CA HIS A 398 3.75 2.74 -0.71
C HIS A 398 4.44 3.94 -1.37
N TRP A 399 5.77 4.04 -1.23
CA TRP A 399 6.56 5.16 -1.71
C TRP A 399 6.77 5.10 -3.23
N GLY A 400 5.69 5.45 -3.98
CA GLY A 400 5.71 5.65 -5.43
C GLY A 400 6.33 7.01 -5.82
N GLN A 401 6.36 7.30 -7.12
CA GLN A 401 6.94 8.52 -7.67
C GLN A 401 6.29 9.80 -7.12
N ALA A 402 5.02 9.76 -6.76
CA ALA A 402 4.32 10.89 -6.18
C ALA A 402 4.86 11.34 -4.81
N TYR A 403 5.53 10.43 -4.08
CA TYR A 403 6.02 10.68 -2.72
C TYR A 403 7.53 10.64 -2.62
N LEU A 404 8.20 9.91 -3.50
CA LEU A 404 9.64 9.76 -3.57
C LEU A 404 10.07 9.78 -5.04
N SER A 405 10.77 10.82 -5.44
CA SER A 405 11.20 11.01 -6.81
C SER A 405 12.53 11.73 -6.87
N GLY A 406 13.15 11.68 -8.03
CA GLY A 406 14.37 12.39 -8.33
C GLY A 406 14.88 12.03 -9.72
N ARG A 407 15.97 12.69 -10.11
CA ARG A 407 16.61 12.46 -11.40
C ARG A 407 18.10 12.68 -11.28
N SER A 408 18.89 11.70 -11.71
CA SER A 408 20.34 11.82 -11.71
C SER A 408 20.81 12.90 -12.68
N HIS A 409 22.04 13.36 -12.53
CA HIS A 409 22.73 14.26 -13.46
C HIS A 409 22.79 13.70 -14.89
N ARG A 410 22.67 12.37 -15.08
CA ARG A 410 22.56 11.70 -16.38
C ARG A 410 21.13 11.58 -16.90
N ASN A 411 20.23 12.32 -16.31
CA ASN A 411 18.81 12.32 -16.66
C ASN A 411 18.08 10.98 -16.44
N THR A 412 18.63 10.09 -15.60
CA THR A 412 18.00 8.81 -15.24
C THR A 412 17.01 9.03 -14.08
N PRO A 413 15.78 8.55 -14.17
CA PRO A 413 14.83 8.61 -13.05
C PRO A 413 15.34 7.87 -11.81
N LEU A 414 15.19 8.47 -10.63
CA LEU A 414 15.54 7.95 -9.32
C LEU A 414 14.27 7.94 -8.46
N ALA A 415 13.25 7.18 -8.88
CA ALA A 415 11.89 7.42 -8.40
C ALA A 415 11.14 6.15 -8.02
N GLY A 416 10.62 6.15 -6.77
CA GLY A 416 9.73 5.12 -6.26
C GLY A 416 10.40 3.77 -6.01
N VAL A 417 9.84 3.02 -5.07
CA VAL A 417 10.38 1.74 -4.59
C VAL A 417 10.50 0.68 -5.68
N ASN A 418 9.54 0.64 -6.62
CA ASN A 418 9.51 -0.40 -7.66
C ASN A 418 10.48 -0.16 -8.83
N THR A 419 11.26 0.90 -8.78
CA THR A 419 12.42 1.07 -9.67
C THR A 419 13.48 -0.03 -9.47
N VAL A 420 13.59 -0.58 -8.26
CA VAL A 420 14.62 -1.58 -7.92
C VAL A 420 14.09 -3.01 -7.86
N THR A 421 12.78 -3.24 -7.86
CA THR A 421 12.20 -4.58 -7.73
C THR A 421 12.30 -5.41 -9.02
N SER A 422 12.32 -6.75 -8.86
CA SER A 422 12.53 -7.69 -9.96
C SER A 422 11.24 -8.00 -10.73
N PRO A 423 11.24 -8.04 -12.07
CA PRO A 423 10.13 -8.51 -12.89
C PRO A 423 10.07 -10.05 -12.98
N ALA A 424 10.99 -10.79 -12.35
CA ALA A 424 10.88 -12.24 -12.26
C ALA A 424 9.54 -12.63 -11.65
N TYR A 425 8.93 -13.69 -12.13
CA TYR A 425 7.60 -14.12 -11.68
C TYR A 425 7.51 -15.63 -11.52
N CYS A 426 6.57 -16.08 -10.71
CA CYS A 426 6.25 -17.49 -10.56
C CYS A 426 5.78 -18.08 -11.90
N PRO A 427 6.37 -19.19 -12.40
CA PRO A 427 6.02 -19.75 -13.70
C PRO A 427 4.57 -20.24 -13.79
N LYS A 428 3.93 -20.56 -12.65
CA LYS A 428 2.54 -21.02 -12.59
C LYS A 428 1.53 -19.89 -12.37
N SER A 429 1.70 -19.11 -11.30
CA SER A 429 0.75 -18.04 -10.97
C SER A 429 1.01 -16.75 -11.73
N LYS A 430 2.17 -16.59 -12.35
CA LYS A 430 2.64 -15.37 -13.03
C LYS A 430 2.73 -14.14 -12.11
N GLN A 431 2.64 -14.35 -10.79
CA GLN A 431 2.80 -13.30 -9.79
C GLN A 431 4.27 -12.85 -9.72
N PRO A 432 4.56 -11.54 -9.82
CA PRO A 432 5.94 -11.04 -9.76
C PRO A 432 6.57 -11.14 -8.38
N GLU A 433 7.90 -11.23 -8.35
CA GLU A 433 8.72 -11.31 -7.13
C GLU A 433 8.98 -9.92 -6.54
N LEU A 434 7.94 -9.32 -5.94
CA LEU A 434 8.03 -7.98 -5.33
C LEU A 434 8.65 -7.98 -3.93
N LYS A 435 8.91 -9.16 -3.34
CA LYS A 435 9.40 -9.30 -1.97
C LYS A 435 10.88 -9.65 -1.89
N HIS A 436 11.56 -9.72 -3.03
CA HIS A 436 13.00 -9.90 -3.08
C HIS A 436 13.61 -9.16 -4.27
N ALA A 437 14.71 -8.45 -4.03
CA ALA A 437 15.64 -7.97 -5.05
C ALA A 437 17.04 -7.90 -4.43
N ALA A 438 18.07 -8.27 -5.19
CA ALA A 438 19.44 -8.06 -4.78
C ALA A 438 19.86 -6.60 -5.07
N VAL A 439 20.29 -5.87 -4.03
CA VAL A 439 20.66 -4.46 -4.13
C VAL A 439 22.02 -4.18 -3.50
N LYS A 440 22.63 -3.06 -3.91
CA LYS A 440 23.71 -2.40 -3.19
C LYS A 440 23.23 -1.09 -2.60
N ILE A 441 23.79 -0.71 -1.46
CA ILE A 441 23.46 0.52 -0.75
C ILE A 441 24.74 1.32 -0.57
N LEU A 442 24.72 2.58 -1.02
CA LEU A 442 25.87 3.49 -0.96
C LEU A 442 25.39 4.85 -0.48
N LYS A 443 26.19 5.51 0.36
CA LYS A 443 25.91 6.89 0.77
C LYS A 443 25.79 7.80 -0.46
N ALA A 444 24.75 8.63 -0.50
CA ALA A 444 24.56 9.61 -1.55
C ALA A 444 25.24 10.93 -1.15
N ASP A 445 26.16 11.39 -2.00
CA ASP A 445 26.83 12.68 -1.80
C ASP A 445 25.99 13.81 -2.40
N LEU A 446 25.00 14.28 -1.62
CA LEU A 446 24.06 15.34 -1.97
C LEU A 446 24.12 16.43 -0.89
N PRO A 447 25.19 17.28 -0.90
CA PRO A 447 25.43 18.24 0.16
C PRO A 447 24.44 19.41 0.19
N TRP A 448 23.93 19.82 -0.96
CA TRP A 448 22.92 20.87 -0.99
C TRP A 448 21.54 20.30 -0.65
N ARG A 449 20.87 20.91 0.34
CA ARG A 449 19.58 20.43 0.86
C ARG A 449 18.57 21.56 0.96
N LEU A 450 17.30 21.22 0.79
CA LEU A 450 16.18 22.13 1.06
C LEU A 450 15.08 21.40 1.80
N LEU A 451 14.48 22.10 2.74
CA LEU A 451 13.26 21.69 3.43
C LEU A 451 12.25 22.84 3.40
N ALA A 452 11.04 22.55 2.93
CA ALA A 452 9.91 23.46 3.00
C ALA A 452 8.75 22.79 3.76
N VAL A 453 8.19 23.47 4.74
CA VAL A 453 7.11 22.96 5.60
C VAL A 453 6.09 24.07 5.80
N GLY A 454 4.80 23.75 5.71
CA GLY A 454 3.78 24.77 5.93
C GLY A 454 2.39 24.20 6.16
N TRP A 455 1.56 24.99 6.83
CA TRP A 455 0.14 24.75 7.01
C TRP A 455 -0.67 25.40 5.90
N PHE A 456 -1.69 24.69 5.42
CA PHE A 456 -2.64 25.14 4.42
C PHE A 456 -4.05 24.67 4.80
N GLU A 457 -5.08 25.34 4.30
CA GLU A 457 -6.42 24.77 4.30
C GLU A 457 -6.44 23.45 3.51
N ARG A 458 -7.26 22.50 3.92
CA ARG A 458 -7.21 21.13 3.41
C ARG A 458 -7.27 21.03 1.88
N GLY A 459 -8.17 21.75 1.23
CA GLY A 459 -8.27 21.75 -0.24
C GLY A 459 -7.03 22.36 -0.91
N VAL A 460 -6.51 23.44 -0.35
CA VAL A 460 -5.29 24.12 -0.81
C VAL A 460 -4.06 23.22 -0.61
N ALA A 461 -3.95 22.52 0.51
CA ALA A 461 -2.84 21.60 0.78
C ALA A 461 -2.69 20.52 -0.29
N ILE A 462 -3.80 19.92 -0.72
CA ILE A 462 -3.82 18.89 -1.78
C ILE A 462 -3.28 19.46 -3.09
N GLU A 463 -3.74 20.64 -3.49
CA GLU A 463 -3.28 21.31 -4.70
C GLU A 463 -1.80 21.72 -4.60
N GLN A 464 -1.35 22.24 -3.47
CA GLN A 464 0.06 22.57 -3.24
C GLN A 464 0.96 21.35 -3.32
N MET A 465 0.55 20.22 -2.72
CA MET A 465 1.28 18.96 -2.88
C MET A 465 1.37 18.55 -4.36
N ARG A 466 0.29 18.67 -5.11
CA ARG A 466 0.26 18.36 -6.54
C ARG A 466 1.24 19.22 -7.32
N LEU A 467 1.26 20.52 -7.09
CA LEU A 467 2.18 21.47 -7.72
C LEU A 467 3.64 21.21 -7.32
N LEU A 468 3.93 20.99 -6.03
CA LEU A 468 5.28 20.68 -5.55
C LEU A 468 5.83 19.40 -6.19
N ARG A 469 4.98 18.37 -6.37
CA ARG A 469 5.37 17.11 -7.03
C ARG A 469 5.87 17.31 -8.45
N THR A 470 5.39 18.32 -9.18
CA THR A 470 5.89 18.64 -10.54
C THR A 470 7.34 19.13 -10.54
N HIS A 471 7.84 19.60 -9.39
CA HIS A 471 9.23 20.06 -9.23
C HIS A 471 10.19 18.96 -8.78
N MET A 472 9.69 17.80 -8.28
CA MET A 472 10.54 16.78 -7.66
C MET A 472 11.65 16.27 -8.59
N GLN A 473 11.37 16.08 -9.88
CA GLN A 473 12.34 15.56 -10.84
C GLN A 473 13.40 16.59 -11.29
N ARG A 474 13.39 17.80 -10.75
CA ARG A 474 14.46 18.80 -10.93
C ARG A 474 15.65 18.56 -10.02
N PHE A 475 15.53 17.66 -9.04
CA PHE A 475 16.52 17.36 -8.01
C PHE A 475 16.93 15.88 -8.08
N GLU A 476 18.05 15.54 -7.49
CA GLU A 476 18.49 14.14 -7.43
C GLU A 476 17.71 13.34 -6.39
N PHE A 477 17.24 13.99 -5.33
CA PHE A 477 16.33 13.46 -4.35
C PHE A 477 15.22 14.46 -4.07
N ALA A 478 13.98 13.99 -4.02
CA ALA A 478 12.84 14.76 -3.53
C ALA A 478 11.82 13.87 -2.86
N SER A 479 11.21 14.37 -1.78
CA SER A 479 10.03 13.78 -1.16
C SER A 479 8.96 14.84 -0.89
N CYS A 480 7.68 14.43 -1.03
CA CYS A 480 6.54 15.31 -0.79
C CYS A 480 5.46 14.53 -0.03
N VAL A 481 5.21 14.91 1.22
CA VAL A 481 4.31 14.20 2.13
C VAL A 481 3.40 15.18 2.88
N ALA A 482 2.26 14.65 3.36
CA ALA A 482 1.37 15.38 4.26
C ALA A 482 1.73 15.11 5.73
N PHE A 483 1.32 16.00 6.61
CA PHE A 483 1.30 15.77 8.04
C PHE A 483 0.06 16.40 8.70
N ALA A 484 -0.37 15.83 9.81
CA ALA A 484 -1.58 16.27 10.52
C ALA A 484 -1.29 17.40 11.49
N ASP A 485 -2.29 18.28 11.68
CA ASP A 485 -2.35 19.15 12.86
C ASP A 485 -2.56 18.28 14.11
N PRO A 486 -1.83 18.52 15.21
CA PRO A 486 -2.10 17.90 16.49
C PRO A 486 -3.52 18.13 16.99
N ASP A 487 -4.12 19.29 16.68
CA ASP A 487 -5.54 19.55 16.90
C ASP A 487 -6.36 18.89 15.79
N SER A 488 -7.05 17.80 16.12
CA SER A 488 -7.89 17.06 15.20
C SER A 488 -9.11 17.84 14.67
N GLN A 489 -9.47 18.94 15.30
CA GLN A 489 -10.55 19.85 14.90
C GLN A 489 -10.10 20.93 13.91
N ALA A 490 -8.79 21.09 13.73
CA ALA A 490 -8.25 22.07 12.81
C ALA A 490 -8.61 21.74 11.36
N SER A 491 -9.05 22.73 10.60
CA SER A 491 -9.37 22.61 9.16
C SER A 491 -8.14 22.59 8.26
N ARG A 492 -6.93 22.73 8.84
CA ARG A 492 -5.66 22.84 8.11
C ARG A 492 -4.94 21.49 8.01
N GLN A 493 -4.11 21.38 6.99
CA GLN A 493 -3.27 20.23 6.71
C GLN A 493 -1.84 20.70 6.44
N GLY A 494 -0.87 19.98 6.97
CA GLY A 494 0.53 20.26 6.73
C GLY A 494 1.05 19.63 5.43
N VAL A 495 1.96 20.34 4.78
CA VAL A 495 2.73 19.87 3.62
C VAL A 495 4.21 19.98 3.95
N LEU A 496 4.95 18.88 3.73
CA LEU A 496 6.40 18.82 3.85
C LEU A 496 7.00 18.44 2.50
N PHE A 497 7.91 19.26 2.02
CA PHE A 497 8.65 19.04 0.77
C PHE A 497 10.15 19.12 1.07
N ARG A 498 10.87 18.05 0.73
CA ARG A 498 12.30 17.91 0.98
C ARG A 498 13.02 17.58 -0.31
N VAL A 499 14.17 18.21 -0.57
CA VAL A 499 15.01 17.89 -1.72
C VAL A 499 16.48 17.90 -1.33
N ALA A 500 17.29 17.20 -2.15
CA ALA A 500 18.74 17.27 -2.07
C ALA A 500 19.36 17.12 -3.47
N SER A 501 20.52 17.73 -3.67
CA SER A 501 21.28 17.68 -4.91
C SER A 501 22.79 17.76 -4.63
N SER A 502 23.59 17.25 -5.58
CA SER A 502 25.05 17.38 -5.57
C SER A 502 25.50 18.85 -5.69
N GLU A 503 24.75 19.64 -6.47
CA GLU A 503 25.00 21.07 -6.67
C GLU A 503 23.76 21.90 -6.30
N ALA A 504 23.98 23.16 -5.94
CA ALA A 504 22.90 24.09 -5.69
C ALA A 504 22.14 24.39 -6.99
N PRO A 505 20.82 24.29 -7.01
CA PRO A 505 20.02 24.67 -8.16
C PRO A 505 20.05 26.20 -8.39
N PRO A 506 19.63 26.69 -9.53
CA PRO A 506 19.43 28.12 -9.74
C PRO A 506 18.47 28.72 -8.71
N LEU A 507 18.74 29.97 -8.30
CA LEU A 507 17.95 30.65 -7.25
C LEU A 507 16.46 30.77 -7.62
N ASP A 508 16.14 30.98 -8.89
CA ASP A 508 14.76 31.07 -9.37
C ASP A 508 13.95 29.77 -9.12
N ALA A 509 14.60 28.61 -9.22
CA ALA A 509 13.97 27.32 -8.86
C ALA A 509 13.62 27.26 -7.36
N VAL A 510 14.48 27.80 -6.49
CA VAL A 510 14.22 27.86 -5.04
C VAL A 510 13.12 28.87 -4.72
N LEU A 511 13.13 30.03 -5.40
CA LEU A 511 12.10 31.06 -5.25
C LEU A 511 10.71 30.58 -5.71
N ALA A 512 10.66 29.73 -6.76
CA ALA A 512 9.40 29.11 -7.18
C ALA A 512 8.82 28.21 -6.07
N LEU A 513 9.65 27.45 -5.35
CA LEU A 513 9.22 26.64 -4.21
C LEU A 513 8.79 27.52 -3.02
N GLU A 514 9.50 28.62 -2.75
CA GLU A 514 9.10 29.63 -1.73
C GLU A 514 7.68 30.15 -2.02
N HIS A 515 7.41 30.50 -3.28
CA HIS A 515 6.09 30.96 -3.70
C HIS A 515 5.00 29.90 -3.53
N LEU A 516 5.28 28.65 -3.92
CA LEU A 516 4.35 27.52 -3.73
C LEU A 516 4.04 27.25 -2.25
N MET A 517 4.97 27.54 -1.33
CA MET A 517 4.72 27.47 0.10
C MET A 517 3.91 28.66 0.63
N GLY A 518 3.45 29.56 -0.24
CA GLY A 518 2.70 30.74 0.13
C GLY A 518 3.52 31.74 0.94
N ILE A 519 4.85 31.70 0.83
CA ILE A 519 5.74 32.62 1.51
C ILE A 519 6.04 33.77 0.56
N THR A 520 5.65 34.99 0.94
CA THR A 520 5.88 36.21 0.15
C THR A 520 6.94 37.09 0.80
N PRO A 521 7.75 37.83 0.01
CA PRO A 521 8.78 38.71 0.57
C PRO A 521 8.25 39.79 1.53
N GLN A 522 6.98 40.20 1.38
CA GLN A 522 6.36 41.27 2.16
C GLN A 522 5.71 40.78 3.45
N GLY A 523 5.45 39.48 3.59
CA GLY A 523 4.62 38.92 4.69
C GLY A 523 5.38 38.14 5.75
N GLY A 524 6.73 38.12 5.74
CA GLY A 524 7.49 37.23 6.62
C GLY A 524 8.92 37.68 6.90
N LEU A 525 9.64 36.84 7.65
CA LEU A 525 11.07 37.03 7.88
C LEU A 525 11.84 36.30 6.77
N ARG A 526 12.84 36.98 6.20
CA ARG A 526 13.57 36.43 5.04
C ARG A 526 15.06 36.78 5.06
N TYR A 527 15.88 35.79 4.69
CA TYR A 527 17.30 35.92 4.41
C TYR A 527 17.61 35.19 3.09
N VAL A 528 18.35 35.82 2.20
CA VAL A 528 18.75 35.26 0.89
C VAL A 528 20.22 35.55 0.65
N ASP A 529 20.94 34.51 0.23
CA ASP A 529 22.27 34.62 -0.36
C ASP A 529 22.26 33.85 -1.69
N ALA A 530 22.70 34.50 -2.76
CA ALA A 530 22.71 33.92 -4.10
C ALA A 530 23.97 33.07 -4.38
N ARG A 531 25.03 33.22 -3.56
CA ARG A 531 26.32 32.54 -3.77
C ARG A 531 27.02 32.23 -2.44
N PRO A 532 26.91 31.00 -1.89
CA PRO A 532 26.09 29.86 -2.36
C PRO A 532 24.59 30.14 -2.21
N VAL A 533 23.74 29.39 -2.95
CA VAL A 533 22.28 29.57 -2.88
C VAL A 533 21.78 29.13 -1.50
N HIS A 534 21.59 30.12 -0.62
CA HIS A 534 21.01 29.95 0.70
C HIS A 534 19.74 30.81 0.79
N LEU A 535 18.66 30.18 1.24
CA LEU A 535 17.40 30.89 1.53
C LEU A 535 16.88 30.40 2.88
N ARG A 536 16.50 31.38 3.72
CA ARG A 536 15.66 31.17 4.89
C ARG A 536 14.48 32.14 4.81
N SER A 537 13.31 31.59 4.75
CA SER A 537 12.10 32.39 4.65
C SER A 537 11.00 31.76 5.48
N LEU A 538 10.25 32.58 6.19
CA LEU A 538 9.22 32.14 7.12
C LEU A 538 7.96 32.98 6.92
N ARG A 539 6.80 32.33 6.95
CA ARG A 539 5.49 32.96 7.04
C ARG A 539 4.99 32.86 8.47
N LEU A 540 4.56 33.99 9.02
CA LEU A 540 3.97 34.07 10.34
C LEU A 540 2.47 34.40 10.20
N SER A 541 1.64 33.82 11.06
CA SER A 541 0.23 34.14 11.22
C SER A 541 -0.06 34.60 12.64
N PRO A 542 -1.11 35.39 12.87
CA PRO A 542 -1.55 35.73 14.22
C PRO A 542 -1.89 34.48 15.03
N SER A 543 -1.57 34.46 16.32
CA SER A 543 -2.07 33.44 17.26
C SER A 543 -3.60 33.52 17.38
N ALA A 544 -4.23 32.46 17.86
CA ALA A 544 -5.70 32.40 17.99
C ALA A 544 -6.29 33.51 18.87
N ASP A 545 -5.54 33.99 19.84
CA ASP A 545 -5.91 35.13 20.72
C ASP A 545 -5.53 36.52 20.15
N GLY A 546 -4.84 36.55 18.99
CA GLY A 546 -4.36 37.75 18.32
C GLY A 546 -3.24 38.50 19.07
N GLN A 547 -2.72 37.97 20.18
CA GLN A 547 -1.71 38.65 21.02
C GLN A 547 -0.28 38.38 20.57
N ASP A 548 -0.06 37.28 19.87
CA ASP A 548 1.26 36.82 19.41
C ASP A 548 1.23 36.41 17.93
N SER A 549 2.35 35.92 17.44
CA SER A 549 2.49 35.32 16.11
C SER A 549 2.92 33.87 16.22
N GLN A 550 2.45 33.05 15.30
CA GLN A 550 2.81 31.61 15.16
C GLN A 550 3.54 31.38 13.84
N LEU A 551 4.43 30.40 13.83
CA LEU A 551 5.07 29.96 12.61
C LEU A 551 4.09 29.12 11.78
N ASP A 552 3.79 29.56 10.56
CA ASP A 552 2.79 28.97 9.70
C ASP A 552 3.41 28.24 8.49
N ALA A 553 4.53 28.75 7.97
CA ALA A 553 5.34 28.05 6.98
C ALA A 553 6.79 28.50 7.06
N PHE A 554 7.72 27.63 6.60
CA PHE A 554 9.11 28.00 6.41
C PHE A 554 9.75 27.23 5.26
N ILE A 555 10.80 27.82 4.69
CA ILE A 555 11.70 27.18 3.75
C ILE A 555 13.15 27.42 4.20
N LEU A 556 13.93 26.35 4.21
CA LEU A 556 15.37 26.34 4.46
C LEU A 556 16.05 25.76 3.21
N ALA A 557 16.92 26.52 2.55
CA ALA A 557 17.71 26.05 1.41
C ALA A 557 19.19 26.28 1.66
N GLY A 558 20.01 25.31 1.28
CA GLY A 558 21.46 25.26 1.54
C GLY A 558 21.80 24.77 2.94
N ASP A 559 21.31 25.40 3.99
CA ASP A 559 21.49 24.98 5.39
C ASP A 559 20.15 24.63 6.04
N THR A 560 19.92 23.35 6.29
CA THR A 560 18.70 22.81 6.90
C THR A 560 18.84 22.43 8.38
N ARG A 561 19.96 22.75 9.04
CA ARG A 561 20.25 22.32 10.42
C ARG A 561 19.22 22.79 11.45
N ALA A 562 18.51 23.88 11.19
CA ALA A 562 17.43 24.38 12.03
C ALA A 562 16.10 23.58 11.92
N GLU A 563 16.06 22.55 11.11
CA GLU A 563 14.86 21.76 10.80
C GLU A 563 14.11 21.30 12.05
N VAL A 564 14.80 20.70 13.00
CA VAL A 564 14.18 20.02 14.14
C VAL A 564 13.35 21.00 14.97
N TRP A 565 13.95 22.12 15.34
CA TRP A 565 13.28 23.08 16.20
C TRP A 565 12.24 23.95 15.46
N LEU A 566 12.47 24.27 14.17
CA LEU A 566 11.46 24.98 13.38
C LEU A 566 10.22 24.11 13.12
N LYS A 567 10.40 22.84 12.79
CA LYS A 567 9.27 21.89 12.66
C LYS A 567 8.49 21.79 13.96
N GLN A 568 9.18 21.72 15.09
CA GLN A 568 8.53 21.63 16.39
C GLN A 568 7.74 22.91 16.70
N LEU A 569 8.30 24.11 16.52
CA LEU A 569 7.59 25.39 16.69
C LEU A 569 6.32 25.45 15.84
N LEU A 570 6.42 25.03 14.57
CA LEU A 570 5.30 25.01 13.64
C LEU A 570 4.22 24.02 14.10
N GLN A 571 4.60 22.79 14.47
CA GLN A 571 3.66 21.74 14.85
C GLN A 571 3.00 21.97 16.21
N THR A 572 3.66 22.66 17.13
CA THR A 572 3.11 22.96 18.46
C THR A 572 2.43 24.32 18.53
N SER A 573 2.41 25.08 17.43
CA SER A 573 1.81 26.43 17.35
C SER A 573 2.28 27.36 18.47
N GLN A 574 3.58 27.24 18.87
CA GLN A 574 4.14 28.08 19.95
C GLN A 574 4.25 29.54 19.52
N PRO A 575 4.05 30.48 20.46
CA PRO A 575 4.28 31.91 20.23
C PRO A 575 5.73 32.19 19.82
N VAL A 576 5.91 32.94 18.72
CA VAL A 576 7.25 33.18 18.15
C VAL A 576 7.62 34.67 18.05
N ARG A 577 6.73 35.60 18.39
CA ARG A 577 6.96 37.04 18.27
C ARG A 577 8.22 37.49 19.02
N ALA A 578 8.44 36.97 20.22
CA ALA A 578 9.63 37.27 21.03
C ALA A 578 10.95 36.81 20.41
N LEU A 579 10.90 35.81 19.50
CA LEU A 579 12.09 35.33 18.83
C LEU A 579 12.56 36.25 17.71
N GLY A 580 11.64 36.92 17.02
CA GLY A 580 11.94 37.86 15.96
C GLY A 580 12.94 37.30 14.94
N ARG A 581 14.02 38.04 14.67
CA ARG A 581 15.07 37.61 13.71
C ARG A 581 15.86 36.35 14.13
N ARG A 582 15.74 35.91 15.40
CA ARG A 582 16.37 34.65 15.83
C ARG A 582 15.83 33.44 15.08
N LEU A 583 14.60 33.52 14.57
CA LEU A 583 14.04 32.48 13.67
C LEU A 583 14.85 32.27 12.39
N LEU A 584 15.67 33.22 11.98
CA LEU A 584 16.55 33.14 10.82
C LEU A 584 17.96 32.60 11.18
N MET A 585 18.24 32.28 12.45
CA MET A 585 19.56 31.78 12.86
C MET A 585 19.86 30.41 12.24
N THR A 586 21.14 30.18 11.93
CA THR A 586 21.67 28.91 11.45
C THR A 586 22.10 28.04 12.64
N GLY A 587 21.90 26.73 12.55
CA GLY A 587 22.40 25.77 13.54
C GLY A 587 21.33 24.85 14.11
N HIS A 588 21.81 23.87 14.88
CA HIS A 588 20.97 22.87 15.53
C HIS A 588 20.33 23.36 16.84
N GLU A 589 20.96 24.32 17.49
CA GLU A 589 20.52 24.78 18.79
C GLU A 589 19.28 25.67 18.66
N PRO A 590 18.16 25.31 19.31
CA PRO A 590 16.97 26.13 19.32
C PRO A 590 17.22 27.40 20.17
N PRO A 591 16.60 28.54 19.79
CA PRO A 591 16.71 29.77 20.54
C PRO A 591 15.97 29.74 21.89
N LEU A 592 15.23 28.70 22.18
CA LEU A 592 14.48 28.43 23.42
C LEU A 592 14.63 26.96 23.81
N PRO A 593 14.54 26.61 25.11
CA PRO A 593 14.42 25.21 25.54
C PRO A 593 13.21 24.55 24.86
N MET A 594 13.44 23.42 24.23
CA MET A 594 12.40 22.67 23.52
C MET A 594 12.12 21.36 24.25
N VAL A 595 10.84 21.06 24.43
CA VAL A 595 10.37 19.79 24.98
C VAL A 595 10.03 18.87 23.81
N SER A 596 10.67 17.69 23.75
CA SER A 596 10.36 16.70 22.71
C SER A 596 8.89 16.28 22.82
N ALA A 597 8.17 16.34 21.72
CA ALA A 597 6.79 15.86 21.69
C ALA A 597 6.68 14.32 21.56
N GLY A 598 7.80 13.61 21.31
CA GLY A 598 7.82 12.16 21.08
C GLY A 598 7.25 11.74 19.73
N GLN A 599 7.22 10.42 19.48
CA GLN A 599 6.69 9.80 18.25
C GLN A 599 5.22 9.41 18.39
N VAL A 600 4.46 9.52 17.29
CA VAL A 600 3.05 9.09 17.29
C VAL A 600 2.98 7.57 17.33
N VAL A 601 2.32 7.03 18.35
CA VAL A 601 2.05 5.58 18.52
C VAL A 601 0.66 5.22 18.03
N CYS A 602 -0.35 6.03 18.38
CA CYS A 602 -1.72 5.82 17.92
C CYS A 602 -2.13 6.93 16.94
N SER A 603 -2.08 6.65 15.64
CA SER A 603 -2.41 7.61 14.58
C SER A 603 -3.90 8.01 14.57
N CYS A 604 -4.81 7.10 14.98
CA CYS A 604 -6.25 7.37 15.01
C CYS A 604 -6.66 8.45 16.03
N VAL A 605 -5.90 8.58 17.12
CA VAL A 605 -6.21 9.48 18.25
C VAL A 605 -5.09 10.49 18.48
N GLY A 606 -3.97 10.40 17.75
CA GLY A 606 -2.83 11.29 17.89
C GLY A 606 -1.99 11.09 19.16
N VAL A 607 -2.08 9.92 19.83
CA VAL A 607 -1.35 9.65 21.08
C VAL A 607 0.11 9.32 20.81
N ARG A 608 1.00 9.99 21.52
CA ARG A 608 2.46 9.88 21.38
C ARG A 608 3.08 8.99 22.47
N ASP A 609 4.27 8.48 22.20
CA ASP A 609 5.03 7.61 23.10
C ASP A 609 5.30 8.25 24.47
N GLN A 610 5.65 9.55 24.50
CA GLN A 610 5.88 10.26 25.76
C GLN A 610 4.63 10.26 26.66
N ALA A 611 3.46 10.54 26.10
CA ALA A 611 2.21 10.54 26.85
C ALA A 611 1.87 9.13 27.39
N ILE A 612 2.21 8.09 26.63
CA ILE A 612 2.04 6.69 27.06
C ILE A 612 3.03 6.37 28.18
N GLN A 613 4.30 6.72 28.04
CA GLN A 613 5.33 6.51 29.05
C GLN A 613 5.01 7.22 30.36
N ASP A 614 4.62 8.50 30.27
CA ASP A 614 4.21 9.30 31.44
C ASP A 614 2.99 8.70 32.14
N PHE A 615 2.06 8.12 31.38
CA PHE A 615 0.90 7.42 31.94
C PHE A 615 1.32 6.12 32.62
N LEU A 616 2.12 5.27 31.97
CA LEU A 616 2.58 3.98 32.47
C LEU A 616 3.43 4.13 33.74
N ALA A 617 4.26 5.17 33.83
CA ALA A 617 5.06 5.46 35.01
C ALA A 617 4.22 5.76 36.26
N ARG A 618 2.97 6.21 36.08
CA ARG A 618 2.03 6.55 37.18
C ARG A 618 1.00 5.45 37.44
N THR A 619 0.97 4.41 36.60
CA THR A 619 -0.11 3.42 36.58
C THR A 619 0.47 2.01 36.63
N PRO A 620 0.90 1.53 37.82
CA PRO A 620 1.41 0.17 37.97
C PRO A 620 0.30 -0.87 37.78
N GLY A 621 0.64 -2.03 37.26
CA GLY A 621 -0.32 -3.13 37.08
C GLY A 621 0.16 -4.23 36.14
N SER A 622 -0.66 -5.27 35.94
CA SER A 622 -0.40 -6.30 34.95
C SER A 622 -0.50 -5.75 33.52
N GLU A 623 0.13 -6.40 32.55
CA GLU A 623 0.08 -6.01 31.12
C GLU A 623 -1.37 -5.76 30.65
N THR A 624 -2.30 -6.65 31.01
CA THR A 624 -3.71 -6.52 30.62
C THR A 624 -4.35 -5.31 31.28
N SER A 625 -4.15 -5.12 32.60
CA SER A 625 -4.69 -3.98 33.33
C SER A 625 -4.16 -2.64 32.81
N GLN A 626 -2.86 -2.54 32.56
CA GLN A 626 -2.25 -1.32 32.02
C GLN A 626 -2.75 -1.02 30.59
N LEU A 627 -2.95 -2.05 29.74
CA LEU A 627 -3.53 -1.86 28.42
C LEU A 627 -4.97 -1.34 28.51
N ASP A 628 -5.81 -1.94 29.34
CA ASP A 628 -7.21 -1.51 29.54
C ASP A 628 -7.27 -0.05 30.06
N GLN A 629 -6.36 0.32 30.92
CA GLN A 629 -6.26 1.70 31.46
C GLN A 629 -5.77 2.69 30.39
N LEU A 630 -4.77 2.33 29.57
CA LEU A 630 -4.36 3.14 28.41
C LEU A 630 -5.51 3.34 27.43
N GLN A 631 -6.27 2.30 27.14
CA GLN A 631 -7.44 2.38 26.27
C GLN A 631 -8.56 3.23 26.84
N SER A 632 -8.81 3.17 28.14
CA SER A 632 -9.86 3.95 28.78
C SER A 632 -9.50 5.44 28.91
N HIS A 633 -8.24 5.79 29.22
CA HIS A 633 -7.81 7.17 29.47
C HIS A 633 -7.31 7.86 28.20
N LEU A 634 -6.37 7.27 27.50
CA LEU A 634 -5.76 7.86 26.31
C LEU A 634 -6.46 7.48 25.01
N LYS A 635 -7.45 6.59 25.06
CA LYS A 635 -8.21 6.08 23.90
C LYS A 635 -7.34 5.42 22.81
N CYS A 636 -6.04 5.18 23.06
CA CYS A 636 -5.16 4.52 22.13
C CYS A 636 -5.50 3.03 22.01
N GLY A 637 -5.53 2.49 20.79
CA GLY A 637 -5.90 1.10 20.51
C GLY A 637 -7.40 0.81 20.52
N THR A 638 -8.28 1.81 20.69
CA THR A 638 -9.74 1.60 20.76
C THR A 638 -10.43 1.69 19.40
N GLN A 639 -9.79 2.29 18.39
CA GLN A 639 -10.35 2.44 17.04
C GLN A 639 -9.93 1.26 16.14
N CYS A 640 -8.85 1.37 15.39
CA CYS A 640 -8.39 0.32 14.49
C CYS A 640 -7.61 -0.80 15.19
N GLY A 641 -7.14 -0.60 16.41
CA GLY A 641 -6.36 -1.58 17.19
C GLY A 641 -4.92 -1.81 16.72
N SER A 642 -4.48 -1.22 15.61
CA SER A 642 -3.18 -1.51 15.00
C SER A 642 -1.98 -1.11 15.87
N CYS A 643 -2.13 -0.17 16.79
CA CYS A 643 -1.08 0.20 17.76
C CYS A 643 -0.99 -0.75 18.97
N VAL A 644 -1.96 -1.64 19.21
CA VAL A 644 -1.99 -2.51 20.40
C VAL A 644 -0.74 -3.36 20.57
N PRO A 645 -0.14 -3.97 19.53
CA PRO A 645 1.12 -4.68 19.69
C PRO A 645 2.27 -3.80 20.21
N GLN A 646 2.37 -2.56 19.71
CA GLN A 646 3.35 -1.58 20.15
C GLN A 646 3.08 -1.11 21.59
N LEU A 647 1.83 -0.88 21.96
CA LEU A 647 1.43 -0.56 23.35
C LEU A 647 1.87 -1.66 24.31
N LYS A 648 1.61 -2.93 23.99
CA LYS A 648 2.05 -4.08 24.78
C LYS A 648 3.57 -4.15 24.92
N ARG A 649 4.32 -3.88 23.84
CA ARG A 649 5.78 -3.79 23.90
C ARG A 649 6.24 -2.68 24.84
N MET A 650 5.65 -1.49 24.77
CA MET A 650 5.97 -0.38 25.66
C MET A 650 5.67 -0.72 27.12
N ILE A 651 4.54 -1.34 27.41
CA ILE A 651 4.19 -1.80 28.75
C ILE A 651 5.25 -2.75 29.32
N ARG A 652 5.72 -3.72 28.52
CA ARG A 652 6.76 -4.69 28.95
C ARG A 652 8.12 -4.05 29.18
N LEU A 653 8.44 -2.98 28.45
CA LEU A 653 9.72 -2.27 28.57
C LEU A 653 9.71 -1.22 29.67
N THR A 654 8.54 -0.82 30.19
CA THR A 654 8.44 0.14 31.29
C THR A 654 8.79 -0.56 32.61
N PRO A 655 9.84 -0.10 33.34
CA PRO A 655 10.19 -0.68 34.65
C PRO A 655 8.98 -0.60 35.59
N GLN A 656 8.59 -1.71 36.16
CA GLN A 656 7.58 -1.72 37.23
C GLN A 656 8.25 -1.16 38.50
N PRO A 657 7.62 -0.24 39.23
CA PRO A 657 8.11 0.13 40.54
C PRO A 657 8.18 -1.13 41.42
N GLU A 658 9.36 -1.40 41.95
CA GLU A 658 9.54 -2.52 42.91
C GLU A 658 8.51 -2.35 44.01
N ASN A 659 7.64 -3.37 44.19
CA ASN A 659 6.78 -3.44 45.34
C ASN A 659 7.69 -3.51 46.57
N SER A 660 7.93 -2.37 47.20
CA SER A 660 8.49 -2.33 48.54
C SER A 660 7.47 -3.02 49.49
N HIS A 661 7.55 -4.33 49.56
CA HIS A 661 6.96 -5.06 50.69
C HIS A 661 7.83 -4.78 51.92
N GLY A 662 7.39 -3.77 52.72
CA GLY A 662 7.74 -3.62 54.11
C GLY A 662 6.87 -4.52 54.97
#